data_601adb47b31af9b382735cab69974337
#
_entry.id   601adb47b31af9b382735cab69974337
#
_cell.length_a   1.000
_cell.length_b   1.000
_cell.length_c   1.000
_cell.angle_alpha   90.00
_cell.angle_beta   90.00
_cell.angle_gamma   90.00
#
_symmetry.space_group_name_H-M   'P 1'
#
loop_
_entity.id
_entity.type
_entity.pdbx_description
1 polymer ?
#
loop_
_entity_poly.entity_id
_entity_poly.type
_entity_poly.pdbx_seq_one_letter_code
_entity_poly.pdbx_strand_id
1 'polypeptide(L)'
;MDKLFLLDAYALIYRAYYAFIKSPRINSKGFNTSAVLGFVNTLEEVLKKENPTHIGVAFDPAGPTFRHEAYEQYKAQREETPEVIRLSVPIIKDIIRAYRIPILEVPGYEADDVIGTLATEAGKRGITTYMMTPDKDYGQLVGGNVFMYRPKHTGGFEVMGIEEVKAKFDIQSPAQVIDMLGLMGDSSDNIPGCPGVGEKTAQKLIAQYGSIENLLSHSAELKGALKTKVETNRKMIEFSKFLATIKIDVPIALNMDELKREEPNEEELRKIFEEMEFRTLIDRVFNRNKKSAFAGTYPDATGNDPQGRNRTPGGSARQGNTPNGSGQLSLFGEPASNGESPASPSSPQGNLFAEFTDGGTESEKYSNLACLDNLKYDYQLVDTEEKRTELLQNLLTKEIFSLDTETTGTDPITAELVGMSFSYAENQAFYVPVPADRAEAQKIVNEFRPAFEKEGALKVGQNIKYDMLVLGNYGTEVRGPLFDTMVAHYVLQPELRHNMDYLAEIYLHYQTIHIEELIGPKGKGQKNMRDLSPEDIYKYACEDADVTLKLKNILEQELKTNDAEKLFYEIEMPLVPVLTYMERNGVRVDTEALKQTSEHFTARMNQIEEEVHQLAGTDFNIASPKQVGEVLFDKLRIVEKAKKTKTGQYVTSEEVLESLRGKHEIVGKILEHRGLKKLLGTYIDALPLLINKETGKIHTSFNQTVTATGRLSSSNPNLQNIPIRNEDGKEIRKAFIPDDGCEFFSADYSQIELRIMAHLSGDANMIEAFKEGDDIHAATAAKVYKISIDKVTREQRSKAKTANFGIIYGISVFGLAERMNVDRKEAKELIDGYFETYPQIKEYMDKSIDLARGQGYIETIFGRKRYLPDINSRNSVVRGYAERNAINAPIQGSAADIIKVAMVRIYQRFQSESIKSKMILQVHDELNFSVLPEEKEKVQKIVIEEMENAYRMQVPLRADCGWGSNWLEAH
;
A
#
# COMPACT_ATOMS: atom_id res chain seq x y z
N MET A 1 -9.97 -43.23 -3.79
CA MET A 1 -10.99 -42.93 -2.76
C MET A 1 -11.59 -41.61 -3.11
N ASP A 2 -12.89 -41.51 -3.08
CA ASP A 2 -13.58 -40.28 -3.39
C ASP A 2 -13.30 -39.23 -2.32
N LYS A 3 -12.95 -38.02 -2.76
CA LYS A 3 -12.60 -36.89 -1.92
C LYS A 3 -13.49 -35.72 -2.29
N LEU A 4 -14.45 -35.40 -1.40
CA LEU A 4 -15.44 -34.35 -1.61
C LEU A 4 -15.02 -33.07 -0.86
N PHE A 5 -15.03 -31.94 -1.56
CA PHE A 5 -14.88 -30.60 -0.97
C PHE A 5 -16.18 -29.82 -1.12
N LEU A 6 -16.69 -29.31 0.01
CA LEU A 6 -17.83 -28.40 0.07
C LEU A 6 -17.37 -27.06 0.61
N LEU A 7 -17.46 -26.01 -0.21
CA LEU A 7 -16.95 -24.68 0.10
C LEU A 7 -18.09 -23.76 0.52
N ASP A 8 -17.89 -23.04 1.62
CA ASP A 8 -18.75 -21.95 2.08
C ASP A 8 -18.35 -20.66 1.34
N ALA A 9 -19.17 -20.24 0.39
CA ALA A 9 -18.82 -19.13 -0.50
C ALA A 9 -18.67 -17.81 0.24
N TYR A 10 -19.68 -17.39 1.02
CA TYR A 10 -19.65 -16.10 1.68
C TYR A 10 -18.54 -16.00 2.72
N ALA A 11 -18.31 -17.04 3.50
CA ALA A 11 -17.22 -17.05 4.48
C ALA A 11 -15.83 -16.87 3.82
N LEU A 12 -15.64 -17.46 2.62
CA LEU A 12 -14.39 -17.29 1.85
C LEU A 12 -14.32 -15.93 1.15
N ILE A 13 -15.42 -15.40 0.63
CA ILE A 13 -15.50 -14.08 -0.03
C ILE A 13 -15.21 -12.96 0.99
N TYR A 14 -15.85 -12.99 2.16
CA TYR A 14 -15.59 -12.03 3.22
C TYR A 14 -14.13 -12.08 3.68
N ARG A 15 -13.60 -13.29 3.86
CA ARG A 15 -12.18 -13.45 4.20
C ARG A 15 -11.26 -12.82 3.15
N ALA A 16 -11.55 -13.04 1.87
CA ALA A 16 -10.81 -12.46 0.76
C ALA A 16 -10.89 -10.93 0.78
N TYR A 17 -12.07 -10.37 0.92
CA TYR A 17 -12.30 -8.94 1.03
C TYR A 17 -11.50 -8.30 2.16
N TYR A 18 -11.59 -8.85 3.37
CA TYR A 18 -10.86 -8.30 4.52
C TYR A 18 -9.34 -8.50 4.45
N ALA A 19 -8.85 -9.49 3.71
CA ALA A 19 -7.42 -9.68 3.50
C ALA A 19 -6.80 -8.53 2.70
N PHE A 20 -7.55 -7.92 1.80
CA PHE A 20 -7.12 -6.81 0.94
C PHE A 20 -7.64 -5.44 1.38
N ILE A 21 -8.34 -5.33 2.49
CA ILE A 21 -8.99 -4.09 2.92
C ILE A 21 -8.02 -2.90 3.06
N LYS A 22 -6.76 -3.16 3.40
CA LYS A 22 -5.70 -2.13 3.54
C LYS A 22 -4.99 -1.81 2.23
N SER A 23 -5.14 -2.65 1.21
CA SER A 23 -4.51 -2.50 -0.10
C SER A 23 -5.41 -3.15 -1.14
N PRO A 24 -6.56 -2.53 -1.44
CA PRO A 24 -7.54 -3.08 -2.37
C PRO A 24 -6.95 -3.20 -3.77
N ARG A 25 -7.37 -4.25 -4.47
CA ARG A 25 -7.03 -4.47 -5.88
C ARG A 25 -8.16 -3.90 -6.71
N ILE A 26 -7.88 -2.77 -7.33
CA ILE A 26 -8.86 -2.07 -8.17
C ILE A 26 -8.40 -2.25 -9.61
N ASN A 27 -9.32 -2.69 -10.48
CA ASN A 27 -9.03 -2.78 -11.91
C ASN A 27 -9.17 -1.41 -12.60
N SER A 28 -8.83 -1.34 -13.87
CA SER A 28 -8.88 -0.09 -14.66
C SER A 28 -10.26 0.57 -14.72
N LYS A 29 -11.31 -0.23 -14.51
CA LYS A 29 -12.72 0.25 -14.48
C LYS A 29 -13.15 0.77 -13.11
N GLY A 30 -12.22 0.92 -12.15
CA GLY A 30 -12.53 1.34 -10.79
C GLY A 30 -13.20 0.25 -9.94
N PHE A 31 -13.35 -0.97 -10.44
CA PHE A 31 -13.95 -2.07 -9.72
C PHE A 31 -12.95 -2.70 -8.74
N ASN A 32 -13.35 -2.84 -7.49
CA ASN A 32 -12.53 -3.51 -6.48
C ASN A 32 -12.60 -5.03 -6.65
N THR A 33 -11.59 -5.61 -7.28
CA THR A 33 -11.49 -7.02 -7.60
C THR A 33 -10.96 -7.89 -6.44
N SER A 34 -10.68 -7.29 -5.28
CA SER A 34 -10.02 -7.96 -4.15
C SER A 34 -10.74 -9.23 -3.68
N ALA A 35 -12.06 -9.15 -3.55
CA ALA A 35 -12.89 -10.29 -3.12
C ALA A 35 -12.87 -11.43 -4.15
N VAL A 36 -12.98 -11.08 -5.43
CA VAL A 36 -12.92 -12.04 -6.55
C VAL A 36 -11.54 -12.70 -6.60
N LEU A 37 -10.47 -11.91 -6.62
CA LEU A 37 -9.09 -12.38 -6.67
C LEU A 37 -8.74 -13.31 -5.50
N GLY A 38 -9.13 -12.93 -4.30
CA GLY A 38 -8.84 -13.72 -3.11
C GLY A 38 -9.63 -15.03 -3.07
N PHE A 39 -10.89 -15.02 -3.52
CA PHE A 39 -11.71 -16.23 -3.66
C PHE A 39 -11.12 -17.19 -4.69
N VAL A 40 -10.78 -16.71 -5.89
CA VAL A 40 -10.19 -17.53 -6.96
C VAL A 40 -8.84 -18.10 -6.55
N ASN A 41 -7.98 -17.31 -5.88
CA ASN A 41 -6.71 -17.81 -5.35
C ASN A 41 -6.91 -18.95 -4.36
N THR A 42 -7.93 -18.85 -3.52
CA THR A 42 -8.28 -19.88 -2.56
C THR A 42 -8.81 -21.15 -3.25
N LEU A 43 -9.70 -20.99 -4.22
CA LEU A 43 -10.22 -22.09 -5.03
C LEU A 43 -9.11 -22.81 -5.80
N GLU A 44 -8.25 -22.07 -6.50
CA GLU A 44 -7.09 -22.61 -7.22
C GLU A 44 -6.11 -23.36 -6.31
N GLU A 45 -5.89 -22.86 -5.10
CA GLU A 45 -5.04 -23.52 -4.12
C GLU A 45 -5.62 -24.90 -3.73
N VAL A 46 -6.93 -24.97 -3.48
CA VAL A 46 -7.62 -26.24 -3.19
C VAL A 46 -7.56 -27.20 -4.37
N LEU A 47 -7.92 -26.72 -5.56
CA LEU A 47 -7.91 -27.55 -6.78
C LEU A 47 -6.52 -28.13 -7.07
N LYS A 48 -5.44 -27.40 -6.78
CA LYS A 48 -4.06 -27.83 -7.04
C LYS A 48 -3.46 -28.70 -5.95
N LYS A 49 -3.62 -28.30 -4.68
CA LYS A 49 -2.96 -28.99 -3.57
C LYS A 49 -3.72 -30.23 -3.12
N GLU A 50 -5.04 -30.10 -3.04
CA GLU A 50 -5.89 -31.17 -2.52
C GLU A 50 -6.39 -32.10 -3.59
N ASN A 51 -6.43 -31.64 -4.85
CA ASN A 51 -6.88 -32.42 -6.01
C ASN A 51 -8.19 -33.19 -5.71
N PRO A 52 -9.30 -32.49 -5.36
CA PRO A 52 -10.55 -33.15 -5.03
C PRO A 52 -11.10 -33.91 -6.23
N THR A 53 -11.75 -35.08 -5.99
CA THR A 53 -12.50 -35.82 -7.02
C THR A 53 -13.88 -35.24 -7.22
N HIS A 54 -14.45 -34.62 -6.19
CA HIS A 54 -15.76 -34.00 -6.15
C HIS A 54 -15.69 -32.67 -5.41
N ILE A 55 -16.43 -31.67 -5.88
CA ILE A 55 -16.43 -30.33 -5.32
C ILE A 55 -17.76 -29.62 -5.55
N GLY A 56 -18.20 -28.83 -4.56
CA GLY A 56 -19.38 -27.97 -4.68
C GLY A 56 -19.17 -26.70 -3.86
N VAL A 57 -19.82 -25.61 -4.26
CA VAL A 57 -19.75 -24.31 -3.58
C VAL A 57 -21.15 -23.90 -3.13
N ALA A 58 -21.36 -23.76 -1.83
CA ALA A 58 -22.64 -23.36 -1.26
C ALA A 58 -22.74 -21.85 -1.04
N PHE A 59 -23.88 -21.29 -1.37
CA PHE A 59 -24.24 -19.89 -1.16
C PHE A 59 -25.49 -19.77 -0.27
N ASP A 60 -25.50 -18.73 0.56
CA ASP A 60 -26.73 -18.31 1.23
C ASP A 60 -27.72 -17.78 0.18
N PRO A 61 -29.00 -18.16 0.27
CA PRO A 61 -30.01 -17.70 -0.67
C PRO A 61 -30.37 -16.23 -0.45
N ALA A 62 -30.91 -15.62 -1.48
CA ALA A 62 -31.52 -14.29 -1.35
C ALA A 62 -32.86 -14.42 -0.59
N GLY A 63 -32.94 -13.90 0.63
CA GLY A 63 -34.17 -13.86 1.43
C GLY A 63 -34.03 -14.45 2.85
N PRO A 64 -35.09 -14.39 3.64
CA PRO A 64 -35.06 -14.91 5.00
C PRO A 64 -34.96 -16.44 5.04
N THR A 65 -34.29 -16.94 6.06
CA THR A 65 -34.17 -18.37 6.35
C THR A 65 -35.11 -18.75 7.50
N PHE A 66 -35.30 -20.04 7.73
CA PHE A 66 -36.13 -20.51 8.84
C PHE A 66 -35.68 -19.95 10.20
N ARG A 67 -34.41 -19.60 10.39
CA ARG A 67 -33.92 -18.94 11.61
C ARG A 67 -34.43 -17.50 11.72
N HIS A 68 -34.50 -16.76 10.61
CA HIS A 68 -35.07 -15.41 10.60
C HIS A 68 -36.60 -15.45 10.88
N GLU A 69 -37.30 -16.47 10.37
CA GLU A 69 -38.73 -16.68 10.67
C GLU A 69 -38.98 -17.01 12.15
N ALA A 70 -38.04 -17.79 12.76
CA ALA A 70 -38.13 -18.15 14.17
C ALA A 70 -37.70 -17.00 15.12
N TYR A 71 -36.79 -16.15 14.67
CA TYR A 71 -36.19 -15.08 15.47
C TYR A 71 -35.87 -13.86 14.60
N GLU A 72 -36.72 -12.85 14.63
CA GLU A 72 -36.60 -11.64 13.82
C GLU A 72 -35.25 -10.89 14.06
N GLN A 73 -34.70 -11.02 15.26
CA GLN A 73 -33.41 -10.42 15.60
C GLN A 73 -32.17 -11.27 15.20
N TYR A 74 -32.38 -12.45 14.59
CA TYR A 74 -31.28 -13.29 14.13
C TYR A 74 -30.46 -12.52 13.06
N LYS A 75 -29.15 -12.42 13.29
CA LYS A 75 -28.23 -11.66 12.44
C LYS A 75 -28.55 -10.17 12.22
N ALA A 76 -29.56 -9.60 12.98
CA ALA A 76 -30.00 -8.22 12.80
C ALA A 76 -28.89 -7.18 13.11
N GLN A 77 -27.85 -7.57 13.83
CA GLN A 77 -26.70 -6.71 14.13
C GLN A 77 -25.61 -6.79 13.04
N ARG A 78 -25.73 -7.69 12.07
CA ARG A 78 -24.79 -7.76 10.95
C ARG A 78 -24.97 -6.50 10.09
N GLU A 79 -23.85 -5.86 9.79
CA GLU A 79 -23.83 -4.78 8.80
C GLU A 79 -24.33 -5.31 7.44
N GLU A 80 -24.97 -4.47 6.65
CA GLU A 80 -25.28 -4.85 5.27
C GLU A 80 -24.02 -5.31 4.55
N THR A 81 -24.19 -6.30 3.68
CA THR A 81 -23.07 -6.81 2.86
C THR A 81 -22.41 -5.67 2.12
N PRO A 82 -21.08 -5.45 2.29
CA PRO A 82 -20.36 -4.42 1.58
C PRO A 82 -20.65 -4.44 0.09
N GLU A 83 -20.81 -3.27 -0.51
CA GLU A 83 -21.13 -3.14 -1.93
C GLU A 83 -20.16 -3.91 -2.82
N VAL A 84 -18.86 -3.82 -2.50
CA VAL A 84 -17.80 -4.60 -3.19
C VAL A 84 -18.09 -6.10 -3.19
N ILE A 85 -18.54 -6.66 -2.07
CA ILE A 85 -18.90 -8.08 -1.99
C ILE A 85 -20.16 -8.34 -2.81
N ARG A 86 -21.19 -7.50 -2.68
CA ARG A 86 -22.44 -7.62 -3.42
C ARG A 86 -22.21 -7.62 -4.94
N LEU A 87 -21.34 -6.76 -5.43
CA LEU A 87 -20.95 -6.68 -6.83
C LEU A 87 -20.03 -7.84 -7.27
N SER A 88 -19.23 -8.39 -6.35
CA SER A 88 -18.32 -9.52 -6.64
C SER A 88 -19.02 -10.86 -6.71
N VAL A 89 -20.15 -11.05 -6.01
CA VAL A 89 -20.84 -12.35 -5.94
C VAL A 89 -21.31 -12.86 -7.31
N PRO A 90 -21.93 -12.06 -8.19
CA PRO A 90 -22.28 -12.52 -9.54
C PRO A 90 -21.06 -13.01 -10.32
N ILE A 91 -19.97 -12.24 -10.30
CA ILE A 91 -18.72 -12.56 -11.02
C ILE A 91 -18.12 -13.86 -10.48
N ILE A 92 -18.11 -14.03 -9.14
CA ILE A 92 -17.63 -15.27 -8.51
C ILE A 92 -18.50 -16.47 -8.92
N LYS A 93 -19.83 -16.30 -8.99
CA LYS A 93 -20.73 -17.35 -9.48
C LYS A 93 -20.44 -17.72 -10.94
N ASP A 94 -20.13 -16.75 -11.79
CA ASP A 94 -19.76 -17.00 -13.18
C ASP A 94 -18.42 -17.72 -13.31
N ILE A 95 -17.44 -17.34 -12.50
CA ILE A 95 -16.15 -18.05 -12.39
C ILE A 95 -16.38 -19.51 -11.95
N ILE A 96 -17.20 -19.75 -10.93
CA ILE A 96 -17.51 -21.11 -10.45
C ILE A 96 -18.18 -21.94 -11.57
N ARG A 97 -19.10 -21.36 -12.34
CA ARG A 97 -19.71 -21.99 -13.52
C ARG A 97 -18.69 -22.30 -14.60
N ALA A 98 -17.76 -21.38 -14.86
CA ALA A 98 -16.67 -21.60 -15.82
C ALA A 98 -15.70 -22.72 -15.37
N TYR A 99 -15.49 -22.88 -14.05
CA TYR A 99 -14.81 -24.06 -13.49
C TYR A 99 -15.67 -25.35 -13.57
N ARG A 100 -16.92 -25.29 -14.04
CA ARG A 100 -17.90 -26.38 -14.04
C ARG A 100 -18.13 -26.98 -12.66
N ILE A 101 -18.10 -26.13 -11.63
CA ILE A 101 -18.35 -26.51 -10.24
C ILE A 101 -19.82 -26.18 -9.92
N PRO A 102 -20.59 -27.12 -9.34
CA PRO A 102 -21.98 -26.89 -8.96
C PRO A 102 -22.08 -25.80 -7.86
N ILE A 103 -23.05 -24.90 -8.08
CA ILE A 103 -23.48 -23.91 -7.08
C ILE A 103 -24.65 -24.52 -6.32
N LEU A 104 -24.48 -24.60 -5.00
CA LEU A 104 -25.45 -25.22 -4.09
C LEU A 104 -26.17 -24.11 -3.33
N GLU A 105 -27.45 -23.88 -3.65
CA GLU A 105 -28.26 -22.81 -3.06
C GLU A 105 -29.70 -23.31 -2.89
N VAL A 106 -30.20 -23.32 -1.66
CA VAL A 106 -31.55 -23.84 -1.34
C VAL A 106 -32.33 -22.74 -0.63
N PRO A 107 -33.44 -22.24 -1.21
CA PRO A 107 -34.26 -21.20 -0.57
C PRO A 107 -34.70 -21.58 0.85
N GLY A 108 -34.58 -20.64 1.79
CA GLY A 108 -34.97 -20.83 3.18
C GLY A 108 -33.94 -21.50 4.10
N TYR A 109 -32.78 -21.94 3.56
CA TYR A 109 -31.69 -22.57 4.31
C TYR A 109 -30.37 -21.87 4.06
N GLU A 110 -29.52 -21.75 5.05
CA GLU A 110 -28.20 -21.15 4.93
C GLU A 110 -27.19 -22.12 4.30
N ALA A 111 -26.06 -21.59 3.81
CA ALA A 111 -25.02 -22.42 3.20
C ALA A 111 -24.49 -23.49 4.16
N ASP A 112 -24.44 -23.18 5.47
CA ASP A 112 -24.02 -24.12 6.52
C ASP A 112 -24.99 -25.32 6.64
N ASP A 113 -26.30 -25.12 6.50
CA ASP A 113 -27.32 -26.17 6.52
C ASP A 113 -27.19 -27.08 5.28
N VAL A 114 -26.96 -26.48 4.12
CA VAL A 114 -26.76 -27.21 2.85
C VAL A 114 -25.50 -28.07 2.93
N ILE A 115 -24.38 -27.47 3.35
CA ILE A 115 -23.11 -28.18 3.51
C ILE A 115 -23.24 -29.26 4.59
N GLY A 116 -23.89 -28.95 5.71
CA GLY A 116 -24.12 -29.89 6.82
C GLY A 116 -24.92 -31.13 6.38
N THR A 117 -25.96 -30.93 5.58
CA THR A 117 -26.78 -32.03 5.04
C THR A 117 -25.96 -32.92 4.11
N LEU A 118 -25.27 -32.34 3.13
CA LEU A 118 -24.47 -33.07 2.15
C LEU A 118 -23.25 -33.76 2.79
N ALA A 119 -22.55 -33.09 3.71
CA ALA A 119 -21.40 -33.65 4.41
C ALA A 119 -21.81 -34.84 5.30
N THR A 120 -22.95 -34.73 6.01
CA THR A 120 -23.47 -35.80 6.85
C THR A 120 -23.87 -37.03 5.99
N GLU A 121 -24.51 -36.80 4.84
CA GLU A 121 -24.90 -37.89 3.93
C GLU A 121 -23.68 -38.55 3.29
N ALA A 122 -22.69 -37.75 2.84
CA ALA A 122 -21.43 -38.24 2.31
C ALA A 122 -20.65 -39.06 3.35
N GLY A 123 -20.61 -38.60 4.62
CA GLY A 123 -19.99 -39.33 5.72
C GLY A 123 -20.64 -40.70 5.97
N LYS A 124 -21.98 -40.79 5.91
CA LYS A 124 -22.72 -42.07 6.02
C LYS A 124 -22.38 -43.02 4.86
N ARG A 125 -22.08 -42.49 3.67
CA ARG A 125 -21.63 -43.28 2.50
C ARG A 125 -20.14 -43.63 2.53
N GLY A 126 -19.40 -43.23 3.57
CA GLY A 126 -17.97 -43.50 3.70
C GLY A 126 -17.08 -42.63 2.83
N ILE A 127 -17.60 -41.51 2.29
CA ILE A 127 -16.86 -40.58 1.44
C ILE A 127 -16.07 -39.61 2.33
N THR A 128 -14.77 -39.45 2.06
CA THR A 128 -13.95 -38.45 2.77
C THR A 128 -14.35 -37.04 2.35
N THR A 129 -14.94 -36.31 3.28
CA THR A 129 -15.56 -35.00 3.03
C THR A 129 -14.85 -33.88 3.82
N TYR A 130 -14.51 -32.80 3.12
CA TYR A 130 -13.91 -31.60 3.69
C TYR A 130 -14.87 -30.42 3.54
N MET A 131 -15.27 -29.83 4.66
CA MET A 131 -16.07 -28.62 4.74
C MET A 131 -15.11 -27.44 4.82
N MET A 132 -15.01 -26.67 3.74
CA MET A 132 -14.05 -25.56 3.65
C MET A 132 -14.68 -24.26 4.09
N THR A 133 -14.43 -23.89 5.33
CA THR A 133 -14.96 -22.67 5.97
C THR A 133 -14.04 -22.21 7.10
N PRO A 134 -13.90 -20.90 7.38
CA PRO A 134 -13.30 -20.38 8.62
C PRO A 134 -14.24 -20.46 9.82
N ASP A 135 -15.54 -20.73 9.59
CA ASP A 135 -16.55 -20.69 10.65
C ASP A 135 -16.39 -21.85 11.64
N LYS A 136 -16.39 -21.50 12.92
CA LYS A 136 -16.20 -22.44 14.05
C LYS A 136 -17.40 -23.36 14.25
N ASP A 137 -18.59 -22.96 13.81
CA ASP A 137 -19.86 -23.64 14.09
C ASP A 137 -19.97 -24.98 13.35
N TYR A 138 -19.26 -25.10 12.23
CA TYR A 138 -19.11 -26.39 11.52
C TYR A 138 -18.41 -27.47 12.33
N GLY A 139 -17.80 -27.12 13.45
CA GLY A 139 -17.20 -28.08 14.37
C GLY A 139 -18.21 -29.13 14.86
N GLN A 140 -19.50 -28.79 14.92
CA GLN A 140 -20.58 -29.69 15.32
C GLN A 140 -20.80 -30.87 14.35
N LEU A 141 -20.36 -30.71 13.10
CA LEU A 141 -20.56 -31.69 12.03
C LEU A 141 -19.35 -32.62 11.84
N VAL A 142 -18.25 -32.36 12.52
CA VAL A 142 -17.02 -33.17 12.40
C VAL A 142 -17.20 -34.55 13.01
N GLY A 143 -16.92 -35.59 12.23
CA GLY A 143 -17.02 -36.96 12.67
C GLY A 143 -16.71 -37.98 11.59
N GLY A 144 -16.15 -39.13 11.94
CA GLY A 144 -15.82 -40.18 11.00
C GLY A 144 -14.96 -39.69 9.82
N ASN A 145 -15.55 -39.64 8.64
CA ASN A 145 -14.90 -39.21 7.41
C ASN A 145 -15.17 -37.74 7.07
N VAL A 146 -15.77 -36.94 7.95
CA VAL A 146 -16.11 -35.54 7.74
C VAL A 146 -15.19 -34.64 8.55
N PHE A 147 -14.48 -33.74 7.88
CA PHE A 147 -13.46 -32.86 8.42
C PHE A 147 -13.76 -31.39 8.09
N MET A 148 -13.37 -30.46 8.97
CA MET A 148 -13.25 -29.06 8.59
C MET A 148 -11.91 -28.82 7.88
N TYR A 149 -11.94 -28.08 6.78
CA TYR A 149 -10.76 -27.60 6.07
C TYR A 149 -10.69 -26.09 6.22
N ARG A 150 -9.88 -25.63 7.16
CA ARG A 150 -9.92 -24.25 7.63
C ARG A 150 -8.74 -23.44 7.09
N PRO A 151 -8.99 -22.27 6.45
CA PRO A 151 -7.90 -21.38 6.04
C PRO A 151 -7.20 -20.77 7.27
N LYS A 152 -5.86 -20.80 7.29
CA LYS A 152 -5.05 -20.16 8.32
C LYS A 152 -4.83 -18.67 8.02
N HIS A 153 -4.68 -17.88 9.07
CA HIS A 153 -4.33 -16.45 8.91
C HIS A 153 -2.90 -16.22 8.39
N THR A 154 -2.03 -17.21 8.58
CA THR A 154 -0.62 -17.18 8.14
C THR A 154 -0.40 -17.73 6.73
N GLY A 155 -1.49 -18.01 6.01
CA GLY A 155 -1.47 -18.72 4.74
C GLY A 155 -1.54 -20.24 4.90
N GLY A 156 -2.06 -20.91 3.87
CA GLY A 156 -2.34 -22.35 3.88
C GLY A 156 -3.59 -22.71 4.69
N PHE A 157 -3.76 -24.01 4.94
CA PHE A 157 -4.95 -24.58 5.56
C PHE A 157 -4.58 -25.51 6.71
N GLU A 158 -5.55 -25.77 7.57
CA GLU A 158 -5.52 -26.83 8.59
C GLU A 158 -6.73 -27.74 8.45
N VAL A 159 -6.50 -29.01 8.64
CA VAL A 159 -7.57 -30.01 8.74
C VAL A 159 -7.92 -30.20 10.21
N MET A 160 -9.19 -30.06 10.54
CA MET A 160 -9.68 -30.28 11.89
C MET A 160 -10.58 -31.51 11.90
N GLY A 161 -10.13 -32.56 12.52
CA GLY A 161 -10.90 -33.78 12.86
C GLY A 161 -11.46 -33.70 14.27
N ILE A 162 -11.90 -34.87 14.78
CA ILE A 162 -12.55 -34.99 16.10
C ILE A 162 -11.66 -34.45 17.21
N GLU A 163 -10.38 -34.82 17.22
CA GLU A 163 -9.47 -34.45 18.33
C GLU A 163 -9.13 -32.97 18.32
N GLU A 164 -8.97 -32.35 17.12
CA GLU A 164 -8.71 -30.92 16.99
C GLU A 164 -9.91 -30.10 17.44
N VAL A 165 -11.14 -30.52 17.11
CA VAL A 165 -12.37 -29.86 17.56
C VAL A 165 -12.51 -29.97 19.06
N LYS A 166 -12.32 -31.17 19.62
CA LYS A 166 -12.35 -31.39 21.07
C LYS A 166 -11.35 -30.50 21.82
N ALA A 167 -10.12 -30.46 21.35
CA ALA A 167 -9.06 -29.63 21.92
C ALA A 167 -9.35 -28.12 21.83
N LYS A 168 -9.95 -27.68 20.72
CA LYS A 168 -10.26 -26.28 20.51
C LYS A 168 -11.36 -25.76 21.44
N PHE A 169 -12.42 -26.52 21.63
CA PHE A 169 -13.57 -26.11 22.43
C PHE A 169 -13.51 -26.60 23.87
N ASP A 170 -12.50 -27.41 24.22
CA ASP A 170 -12.38 -28.10 25.53
C ASP A 170 -13.64 -28.94 25.87
N ILE A 171 -14.01 -29.80 24.92
CA ILE A 171 -15.23 -30.67 24.97
C ILE A 171 -14.88 -32.13 24.75
N GLN A 172 -15.81 -33.02 25.03
CA GLN A 172 -15.59 -34.47 24.95
C GLN A 172 -15.98 -35.05 23.58
N SER A 173 -16.88 -34.36 22.86
CA SER A 173 -17.31 -34.76 21.51
C SER A 173 -17.68 -33.54 20.65
N PRO A 174 -17.51 -33.60 19.33
CA PRO A 174 -17.88 -32.52 18.41
C PRO A 174 -19.35 -32.09 18.54
N ALA A 175 -20.28 -33.01 18.82
CA ALA A 175 -21.69 -32.70 19.01
C ALA A 175 -21.95 -31.69 20.15
N GLN A 176 -21.05 -31.56 21.11
CA GLN A 176 -21.17 -30.60 22.21
C GLN A 176 -20.86 -29.14 21.80
N VAL A 177 -20.39 -28.89 20.58
CA VAL A 177 -20.26 -27.54 20.06
C VAL A 177 -21.59 -26.80 20.08
N ILE A 178 -22.67 -27.51 19.73
CA ILE A 178 -24.04 -26.96 19.78
C ILE A 178 -24.43 -26.54 21.20
N ASP A 179 -24.10 -27.36 22.17
CA ASP A 179 -24.38 -27.08 23.59
C ASP A 179 -23.56 -25.91 24.12
N MET A 180 -22.32 -25.80 23.68
CA MET A 180 -21.45 -24.66 24.00
C MET A 180 -22.08 -23.37 23.48
N LEU A 181 -22.42 -23.33 22.18
CA LEU A 181 -23.03 -22.17 21.54
C LEU A 181 -24.40 -21.82 22.13
N GLY A 182 -25.23 -22.81 22.42
CA GLY A 182 -26.52 -22.60 23.05
C GLY A 182 -26.44 -21.99 24.46
N LEU A 183 -25.37 -22.31 25.23
CA LEU A 183 -25.13 -21.71 26.55
C LEU A 183 -24.48 -20.33 26.49
N MET A 184 -23.41 -20.16 25.71
CA MET A 184 -22.67 -18.90 25.68
C MET A 184 -23.27 -17.86 24.73
N GLY A 185 -24.15 -18.30 23.81
CA GLY A 185 -24.61 -17.47 22.71
C GLY A 185 -23.56 -17.23 21.63
N ASP A 186 -23.96 -16.54 20.56
CA ASP A 186 -23.06 -16.01 19.55
C ASP A 186 -23.42 -14.58 19.19
N SER A 187 -22.53 -13.65 19.48
CA SER A 187 -22.74 -12.23 19.18
C SER A 187 -22.69 -11.93 17.68
N SER A 188 -22.02 -12.77 16.87
CA SER A 188 -21.95 -12.60 15.43
C SER A 188 -23.30 -12.85 14.76
N ASP A 189 -24.08 -13.79 15.30
CA ASP A 189 -25.37 -14.20 14.79
C ASP A 189 -26.54 -13.72 15.66
N ASN A 190 -26.21 -12.91 16.67
CA ASN A 190 -27.17 -12.43 17.66
C ASN A 190 -27.93 -13.55 18.37
N ILE A 191 -27.25 -14.67 18.64
CA ILE A 191 -27.79 -15.78 19.44
C ILE A 191 -27.61 -15.44 20.91
N PRO A 192 -28.71 -15.33 21.69
CA PRO A 192 -28.66 -14.72 23.02
C PRO A 192 -27.92 -15.54 24.07
N GLY A 193 -27.92 -16.86 24.00
CA GLY A 193 -27.36 -17.74 25.02
C GLY A 193 -27.98 -17.58 26.39
N CYS A 194 -27.26 -17.99 27.45
CA CYS A 194 -27.62 -17.75 28.83
C CYS A 194 -26.95 -16.45 29.34
N PRO A 195 -27.68 -15.38 29.67
CA PRO A 195 -27.09 -14.11 30.10
C PRO A 195 -26.08 -14.25 31.24
N GLY A 196 -24.84 -13.82 30.97
CA GLY A 196 -23.73 -13.88 31.91
C GLY A 196 -23.08 -15.27 32.07
N VAL A 197 -23.30 -16.16 31.09
CA VAL A 197 -22.58 -17.42 30.90
C VAL A 197 -21.66 -17.24 29.69
N GLY A 198 -20.37 -17.05 29.88
CA GLY A 198 -19.38 -16.99 28.83
C GLY A 198 -18.72 -18.35 28.59
N GLU A 199 -17.85 -18.42 27.62
CA GLU A 199 -17.15 -19.61 27.12
C GLU A 199 -16.63 -20.53 28.25
N LYS A 200 -15.83 -20.00 29.18
CA LYS A 200 -15.26 -20.80 30.30
C LYS A 200 -16.31 -21.40 31.25
N THR A 201 -17.44 -20.71 31.39
CA THR A 201 -18.52 -21.23 32.24
C THR A 201 -19.31 -22.30 31.48
N ALA A 202 -19.57 -22.08 30.21
CA ALA A 202 -20.20 -23.08 29.35
C ALA A 202 -19.35 -24.34 29.23
N GLN A 203 -18.02 -24.25 29.04
CA GLN A 203 -17.10 -25.38 29.05
C GLN A 203 -17.23 -26.22 30.33
N LYS A 204 -17.22 -25.58 31.51
CA LYS A 204 -17.37 -26.28 32.80
C LYS A 204 -18.71 -26.98 32.91
N LEU A 205 -19.78 -26.33 32.48
CA LEU A 205 -21.11 -26.90 32.55
C LEU A 205 -21.26 -28.10 31.61
N ILE A 206 -20.76 -27.99 30.37
CA ILE A 206 -20.82 -29.08 29.41
C ILE A 206 -19.88 -30.22 29.81
N ALA A 207 -18.70 -29.96 30.37
CA ALA A 207 -17.81 -30.98 30.89
C ALA A 207 -18.47 -31.76 32.03
N GLN A 208 -19.27 -31.12 32.90
CA GLN A 208 -19.94 -31.73 34.04
C GLN A 208 -21.22 -32.46 33.67
N TYR A 209 -22.06 -31.87 32.82
CA TYR A 209 -23.39 -32.37 32.53
C TYR A 209 -23.52 -33.01 31.12
N GLY A 210 -22.57 -32.86 30.24
CA GLY A 210 -22.54 -33.47 28.94
C GLY A 210 -23.40 -32.77 27.85
N SER A 211 -24.58 -32.27 28.21
CA SER A 211 -25.46 -31.54 27.30
C SER A 211 -26.34 -30.52 28.03
N ILE A 212 -26.95 -29.61 27.29
CA ILE A 212 -27.93 -28.64 27.82
C ILE A 212 -29.14 -29.32 28.44
N GLU A 213 -29.69 -30.36 27.84
CA GLU A 213 -30.85 -31.11 28.36
C GLU A 213 -30.53 -31.70 29.75
N ASN A 214 -29.35 -32.32 29.88
CA ASN A 214 -28.94 -32.89 31.15
C ASN A 214 -28.63 -31.78 32.16
N LEU A 215 -27.99 -30.69 31.80
CA LEU A 215 -27.80 -29.53 32.66
C LEU A 215 -29.12 -28.97 33.17
N LEU A 216 -30.11 -28.78 32.29
CA LEU A 216 -31.41 -28.25 32.65
C LEU A 216 -32.20 -29.17 33.56
N SER A 217 -32.08 -30.51 33.41
CA SER A 217 -32.70 -31.49 34.28
C SER A 217 -32.05 -31.56 35.69
N HIS A 218 -30.77 -31.20 35.81
CA HIS A 218 -30.01 -31.16 37.05
C HIS A 218 -29.74 -29.76 37.58
N SER A 219 -30.47 -28.74 37.08
CA SER A 219 -30.28 -27.33 37.45
C SER A 219 -30.38 -27.08 38.97
N ALA A 220 -31.09 -27.93 39.70
CA ALA A 220 -31.19 -27.89 41.15
C ALA A 220 -29.84 -28.07 41.88
N GLU A 221 -28.87 -28.73 41.26
CA GLU A 221 -27.52 -28.96 41.79
C GLU A 221 -26.62 -27.75 41.72
N LEU A 222 -26.95 -26.80 40.83
CA LEU A 222 -26.23 -25.55 40.67
C LEU A 222 -26.39 -24.68 41.94
N LYS A 223 -25.37 -23.87 42.22
CA LYS A 223 -25.36 -22.99 43.42
C LYS A 223 -25.34 -21.52 43.04
N GLY A 224 -25.93 -20.65 43.90
CA GLY A 224 -25.83 -19.20 43.83
C GLY A 224 -26.42 -18.61 42.53
N ALA A 225 -25.84 -17.53 42.07
CA ALA A 225 -26.32 -16.80 40.91
C ALA A 225 -26.37 -17.61 39.59
N LEU A 226 -25.54 -18.64 39.46
CA LEU A 226 -25.52 -19.50 38.29
C LEU A 226 -26.80 -20.35 38.19
N LYS A 227 -27.26 -20.88 39.33
CA LYS A 227 -28.54 -21.62 39.39
C LYS A 227 -29.69 -20.74 38.90
N THR A 228 -29.82 -19.55 39.48
CA THR A 228 -30.88 -18.62 39.12
C THR A 228 -30.82 -18.26 37.62
N LYS A 229 -29.62 -18.00 37.08
CA LYS A 229 -29.46 -17.68 35.66
C LYS A 229 -29.94 -18.82 34.76
N VAL A 230 -29.53 -20.05 35.02
CA VAL A 230 -29.88 -21.20 34.19
C VAL A 230 -31.39 -21.50 34.29
N GLU A 231 -31.94 -21.50 35.50
CA GLU A 231 -33.36 -21.79 35.72
C GLU A 231 -34.28 -20.70 35.11
N THR A 232 -33.94 -19.40 35.28
CA THR A 232 -34.72 -18.30 34.72
C THR A 232 -34.68 -18.24 33.20
N ASN A 233 -33.55 -18.61 32.61
CA ASN A 233 -33.33 -18.49 31.14
C ASN A 233 -33.49 -19.82 30.41
N ARG A 234 -34.10 -20.83 30.99
CA ARG A 234 -34.25 -22.18 30.42
C ARG A 234 -34.71 -22.16 28.96
N LYS A 235 -35.84 -21.48 28.68
CA LYS A 235 -36.38 -21.38 27.32
C LYS A 235 -35.43 -20.68 26.38
N MET A 236 -34.71 -19.65 26.82
CA MET A 236 -33.75 -18.93 26.05
C MET A 236 -32.54 -19.80 25.68
N ILE A 237 -32.08 -20.64 26.61
CA ILE A 237 -30.98 -21.59 26.36
C ILE A 237 -31.38 -22.63 25.33
N GLU A 238 -32.56 -23.23 25.48
CA GLU A 238 -33.13 -24.22 24.53
C GLU A 238 -33.29 -23.58 23.13
N PHE A 239 -33.81 -22.34 23.09
CA PHE A 239 -33.96 -21.59 21.85
C PHE A 239 -32.61 -21.21 21.19
N SER A 240 -31.62 -20.81 21.99
CA SER A 240 -30.28 -20.53 21.50
C SER A 240 -29.59 -21.76 20.93
N LYS A 241 -29.81 -22.94 21.56
CA LYS A 241 -29.36 -24.22 21.03
C LYS A 241 -30.01 -24.52 19.66
N PHE A 242 -31.34 -24.28 19.52
CA PHE A 242 -32.03 -24.40 18.24
C PHE A 242 -31.44 -23.50 17.16
N LEU A 243 -31.15 -22.22 17.44
CA LEU A 243 -30.56 -21.28 16.49
C LEU A 243 -29.13 -21.66 16.09
N ALA A 244 -28.32 -22.18 17.02
CA ALA A 244 -26.93 -22.60 16.79
C ALA A 244 -26.80 -23.95 16.07
N THR A 245 -27.89 -24.72 15.97
CA THR A 245 -27.89 -26.05 15.35
C THR A 245 -27.93 -25.94 13.84
N ILE A 246 -26.91 -26.46 13.17
CA ILE A 246 -26.90 -26.61 11.70
C ILE A 246 -27.86 -27.73 11.32
N LYS A 247 -28.79 -27.46 10.41
CA LYS A 247 -29.72 -28.45 9.91
C LYS A 247 -29.02 -29.44 8.97
N ILE A 248 -29.35 -30.71 9.09
CA ILE A 248 -28.80 -31.82 8.29
C ILE A 248 -29.87 -32.58 7.52
N ASP A 249 -31.05 -31.97 7.36
CA ASP A 249 -32.24 -32.50 6.69
C ASP A 249 -32.81 -31.52 5.65
N VAL A 250 -31.95 -30.67 5.07
CA VAL A 250 -32.31 -29.76 3.99
C VAL A 250 -32.82 -30.58 2.78
N PRO A 251 -33.83 -30.11 2.05
CA PRO A 251 -34.37 -30.83 0.89
C PRO A 251 -33.43 -30.77 -0.34
N ILE A 252 -32.24 -31.29 -0.18
CA ILE A 252 -31.18 -31.43 -1.20
C ILE A 252 -30.64 -32.84 -1.16
N ALA A 253 -30.48 -33.45 -2.33
CA ALA A 253 -29.93 -34.81 -2.44
C ALA A 253 -28.41 -34.76 -2.75
N LEU A 254 -27.64 -35.64 -2.13
CA LEU A 254 -26.23 -35.81 -2.47
C LEU A 254 -26.12 -36.57 -3.80
N ASN A 255 -25.86 -35.84 -4.88
CA ASN A 255 -25.60 -36.35 -6.22
C ASN A 255 -24.11 -36.30 -6.52
N MET A 256 -23.43 -37.42 -6.44
CA MET A 256 -21.97 -37.46 -6.65
C MET A 256 -21.60 -37.26 -8.13
N ASP A 257 -22.48 -37.61 -9.06
CA ASP A 257 -22.22 -37.40 -10.49
C ASP A 257 -22.20 -35.90 -10.84
N GLU A 258 -23.10 -35.10 -10.24
CA GLU A 258 -23.13 -33.64 -10.42
C GLU A 258 -21.96 -32.95 -9.74
N LEU A 259 -21.51 -33.46 -8.57
CA LEU A 259 -20.40 -32.89 -7.81
C LEU A 259 -19.03 -33.31 -8.37
N LYS A 260 -19.00 -34.24 -9.33
CA LYS A 260 -17.73 -34.70 -9.91
C LYS A 260 -16.97 -33.55 -10.55
N ARG A 261 -15.71 -33.44 -10.19
CA ARG A 261 -14.84 -32.41 -10.76
C ARG A 261 -14.65 -32.63 -12.26
N GLU A 262 -14.93 -31.61 -13.02
CA GLU A 262 -14.70 -31.56 -14.46
C GLU A 262 -13.53 -30.61 -14.80
N GLU A 263 -13.04 -30.70 -16.05
CA GLU A 263 -12.11 -29.72 -16.59
C GLU A 263 -12.83 -28.37 -16.82
N PRO A 264 -12.20 -27.25 -16.46
CA PRO A 264 -12.82 -25.93 -16.59
C PRO A 264 -13.10 -25.57 -18.07
N ASN A 265 -14.08 -24.71 -18.30
CA ASN A 265 -14.23 -24.02 -19.57
C ASN A 265 -13.16 -22.93 -19.66
N GLU A 266 -12.02 -23.28 -20.29
CA GLU A 266 -10.85 -22.38 -20.34
C GLU A 266 -11.13 -21.05 -21.04
N GLU A 267 -11.96 -21.06 -22.11
CA GLU A 267 -12.30 -19.87 -22.88
C GLU A 267 -13.11 -18.87 -22.03
N GLU A 268 -14.15 -19.35 -21.38
CA GLU A 268 -15.03 -18.53 -20.54
C GLU A 268 -14.28 -18.03 -19.28
N LEU A 269 -13.46 -18.89 -18.67
CA LEU A 269 -12.67 -18.55 -17.50
C LEU A 269 -11.61 -17.49 -17.83
N ARG A 270 -10.95 -17.65 -18.99
CA ARG A 270 -9.98 -16.66 -19.49
C ARG A 270 -10.64 -15.31 -19.70
N LYS A 271 -11.80 -15.27 -20.35
CA LYS A 271 -12.56 -14.04 -20.57
C LYS A 271 -12.86 -13.31 -19.25
N ILE A 272 -13.36 -14.02 -18.23
CA ILE A 272 -13.66 -13.41 -16.93
C ILE A 272 -12.37 -12.92 -16.25
N PHE A 273 -11.26 -13.64 -16.34
CA PHE A 273 -10.00 -13.22 -15.74
C PHE A 273 -9.38 -12.01 -16.46
N GLU A 274 -9.56 -11.89 -17.76
CA GLU A 274 -9.18 -10.72 -18.55
C GLU A 274 -10.02 -9.51 -18.15
N GLU A 275 -11.34 -9.67 -18.04
CA GLU A 275 -12.24 -8.61 -17.54
C GLU A 275 -11.90 -8.14 -16.13
N MET A 276 -11.42 -9.01 -15.27
CA MET A 276 -10.96 -8.69 -13.91
C MET A 276 -9.50 -8.26 -13.86
N GLU A 277 -8.76 -8.28 -14.97
CA GLU A 277 -7.34 -7.96 -15.09
C GLU A 277 -6.44 -8.87 -14.24
N PHE A 278 -6.77 -10.14 -14.16
CA PHE A 278 -6.05 -11.14 -13.38
C PHE A 278 -4.89 -11.79 -14.15
N ARG A 279 -4.00 -10.99 -14.74
CA ARG A 279 -2.89 -11.46 -15.60
C ARG A 279 -2.06 -12.58 -14.98
N THR A 280 -1.65 -12.42 -13.74
CA THR A 280 -0.88 -13.45 -13.01
C THR A 280 -1.68 -14.75 -12.82
N LEU A 281 -3.00 -14.67 -12.73
CA LEU A 281 -3.88 -15.85 -12.68
C LEU A 281 -3.97 -16.53 -14.03
N ILE A 282 -4.11 -15.78 -15.10
CA ILE A 282 -4.13 -16.28 -16.49
C ILE A 282 -2.86 -17.09 -16.75
N ASP A 283 -1.69 -16.52 -16.46
CA ASP A 283 -0.41 -17.22 -16.63
C ASP A 283 -0.31 -18.48 -15.79
N ARG A 284 -0.78 -18.41 -14.56
CA ARG A 284 -0.72 -19.53 -13.61
C ARG A 284 -1.70 -20.65 -13.93
N VAL A 285 -2.85 -20.33 -14.49
CA VAL A 285 -3.92 -21.31 -14.80
C VAL A 285 -3.70 -21.93 -16.17
N PHE A 286 -3.43 -21.11 -17.21
CA PHE A 286 -3.46 -21.56 -18.60
C PHE A 286 -2.09 -21.83 -19.25
N ASN A 287 -0.99 -21.20 -18.83
CA ASN A 287 0.29 -21.31 -19.50
C ASN A 287 1.17 -22.47 -19.01
N ARG A 288 0.66 -23.39 -18.20
CA ARG A 288 1.42 -24.56 -17.70
C ARG A 288 1.73 -25.60 -18.77
N ASN A 289 0.90 -25.78 -19.78
CA ASN A 289 1.05 -26.84 -20.78
C ASN A 289 2.09 -26.54 -21.88
N LYS A 290 2.57 -25.26 -22.00
CA LYS A 290 3.63 -24.94 -22.97
C LYS A 290 5.02 -25.33 -22.50
N LYS A 291 5.25 -25.61 -21.22
CA LYS A 291 6.57 -26.03 -20.70
C LYS A 291 6.81 -27.53 -20.71
N SER A 292 5.79 -28.37 -20.89
CA SER A 292 5.96 -29.83 -20.97
C SER A 292 6.12 -30.37 -22.41
N ALA A 293 5.85 -29.56 -23.42
CA ALA A 293 5.94 -29.99 -24.83
C ALA A 293 7.35 -29.80 -25.45
N PHE A 294 8.32 -29.22 -24.72
CA PHE A 294 9.70 -29.04 -25.20
C PHE A 294 10.73 -29.89 -24.47
N ALA A 295 10.31 -30.95 -23.77
CA ALA A 295 11.22 -31.94 -23.19
C ALA A 295 11.12 -33.26 -23.96
N GLY A 296 11.60 -33.24 -25.16
CA GLY A 296 11.73 -34.45 -25.97
C GLY A 296 12.65 -34.25 -27.15
N THR A 297 13.84 -34.89 -27.06
CA THR A 297 14.83 -35.15 -28.07
C THR A 297 16.16 -34.39 -27.94
N TYR A 298 17.09 -34.98 -27.18
CA TYR A 298 18.49 -35.04 -27.52
C TYR A 298 19.01 -36.46 -27.23
N PRO A 299 19.83 -37.06 -28.12
CA PRO A 299 20.24 -38.44 -28.01
C PRO A 299 21.46 -38.65 -27.08
N ASP A 300 21.48 -39.82 -26.49
CA ASP A 300 22.57 -40.41 -25.72
C ASP A 300 23.95 -40.28 -26.37
N ALA A 301 24.91 -39.90 -25.57
CA ALA A 301 26.33 -40.30 -25.84
C ALA A 301 26.96 -40.75 -24.52
N THR A 302 27.12 -42.03 -24.47
CA THR A 302 27.77 -42.82 -23.44
C THR A 302 29.28 -42.49 -23.29
N GLY A 303 29.79 -42.54 -22.04
CA GLY A 303 31.22 -42.56 -21.77
C GLY A 303 31.61 -42.42 -20.30
N ASN A 304 31.60 -43.52 -19.61
CA ASN A 304 32.41 -43.98 -18.45
C ASN A 304 33.22 -42.98 -17.56
N ASP A 305 32.89 -43.08 -16.34
CA ASP A 305 33.54 -43.13 -14.99
C ASP A 305 35.09 -43.49 -14.92
N PRO A 306 35.84 -43.40 -13.82
CA PRO A 306 35.59 -42.96 -12.44
C PRO A 306 36.74 -42.16 -11.76
N GLN A 307 36.50 -41.49 -10.70
CA GLN A 307 37.23 -41.49 -9.43
C GLN A 307 37.02 -40.25 -8.57
N GLY A 308 36.52 -40.57 -7.40
CA GLY A 308 36.20 -39.73 -6.31
C GLY A 308 37.31 -38.86 -5.69
N ARG A 309 36.84 -37.88 -4.95
CA ARG A 309 37.33 -37.48 -3.61
C ARG A 309 36.47 -36.43 -2.95
N ASN A 310 36.03 -36.78 -1.76
CA ASN A 310 35.42 -35.92 -0.72
C ASN A 310 35.93 -34.48 -0.64
N ARG A 311 35.02 -33.56 -0.45
CA ARG A 311 35.05 -32.51 0.60
C ARG A 311 33.76 -31.77 0.70
N THR A 312 33.08 -31.86 1.82
CA THR A 312 32.00 -31.01 2.38
C THR A 312 32.60 -29.79 3.07
N PRO A 313 31.79 -28.87 3.61
CA PRO A 313 30.81 -27.96 2.98
C PRO A 313 31.07 -26.49 3.41
N GLY A 314 30.43 -25.57 2.79
CA GLY A 314 30.36 -24.21 3.31
C GLY A 314 30.05 -23.18 2.24
N GLY A 315 28.92 -22.49 2.35
CA GLY A 315 28.69 -21.30 1.55
C GLY A 315 27.23 -21.05 1.26
N SER A 316 26.62 -20.35 2.17
CA SER A 316 25.27 -19.84 2.17
C SER A 316 24.89 -19.07 0.90
N ALA A 317 23.77 -19.47 0.29
CA ALA A 317 23.05 -18.67 -0.69
C ALA A 317 22.25 -17.58 0.04
N ARG A 318 22.60 -16.33 -0.16
CA ARG A 318 21.78 -15.18 0.21
C ARG A 318 20.73 -14.99 -0.87
N GLN A 319 19.49 -15.26 -0.52
CA GLN A 319 18.34 -14.71 -1.23
C GLN A 319 18.15 -13.26 -0.78
N GLY A 320 18.29 -12.32 -1.71
CA GLY A 320 17.93 -10.95 -1.50
C GLY A 320 16.42 -10.79 -1.66
N ASN A 321 15.74 -10.55 -0.55
CA ASN A 321 14.39 -10.00 -0.55
C ASN A 321 14.49 -8.48 -0.55
N THR A 322 14.03 -7.85 -1.58
CA THR A 322 13.67 -6.42 -1.55
C THR A 322 12.40 -6.23 -0.74
N PRO A 323 12.40 -5.39 0.29
CA PRO A 323 11.16 -5.03 0.96
C PRO A 323 10.55 -3.81 0.31
N ASN A 324 9.46 -3.98 -0.43
CA ASN A 324 8.47 -2.92 -0.57
C ASN A 324 7.73 -2.79 0.76
N GLY A 325 7.97 -1.72 1.46
CA GLY A 325 7.32 -1.44 2.73
C GLY A 325 7.28 0.04 3.01
N SER A 326 6.29 0.73 2.47
CA SER A 326 5.81 1.97 3.05
C SER A 326 5.06 1.63 4.34
N GLY A 327 5.80 1.57 5.45
CA GLY A 327 5.23 1.43 6.77
C GLY A 327 4.68 2.75 7.27
N GLN A 328 3.42 3.01 7.01
CA GLN A 328 2.66 3.97 7.80
C GLN A 328 2.02 3.24 8.97
N LEU A 329 2.45 3.59 10.17
CA LEU A 329 1.95 3.10 11.44
C LEU A 329 0.44 3.31 11.56
N SER A 330 -0.33 2.24 11.54
CA SER A 330 -1.72 2.26 11.98
C SER A 330 -1.78 2.00 13.49
N LEU A 331 -2.03 3.05 14.24
CA LEU A 331 -2.51 2.95 15.62
C LEU A 331 -4.00 3.23 15.56
N PHE A 332 -4.84 2.26 15.99
CA PHE A 332 -6.05 2.47 16.77
C PHE A 332 -7.02 1.30 16.64
N GLY A 333 -7.30 0.72 17.79
CA GLY A 333 -8.40 -0.20 18.04
C GLY A 333 -9.59 0.56 18.61
N GLU A 334 -10.75 -0.01 18.47
CA GLU A 334 -12.10 0.52 18.72
C GLU A 334 -12.36 0.98 20.16
N PRO A 335 -13.45 1.76 20.39
CA PRO A 335 -14.65 1.14 20.98
C PRO A 335 -16.02 1.68 20.50
N ALA A 336 -17.03 0.88 20.84
CA ALA A 336 -18.45 1.07 20.61
C ALA A 336 -19.10 2.18 21.47
N SER A 337 -20.16 2.85 20.96
CA SER A 337 -21.55 2.74 21.41
C SER A 337 -22.42 3.94 21.01
N ASN A 338 -23.59 3.60 20.47
CA ASN A 338 -24.94 4.16 20.58
C ASN A 338 -25.27 5.64 20.32
N GLY A 339 -26.26 5.82 19.45
CA GLY A 339 -27.13 6.97 19.42
C GLY A 339 -27.87 7.17 18.09
N GLU A 340 -29.18 7.10 18.18
CA GLU A 340 -30.21 7.01 17.16
C GLU A 340 -30.28 8.10 16.06
N SER A 341 -30.91 7.69 14.96
CA SER A 341 -31.23 8.40 13.71
C SER A 341 -32.19 9.58 13.90
N PRO A 342 -32.32 10.48 12.88
CA PRO A 342 -33.46 10.31 11.96
C PRO A 342 -33.17 10.57 10.47
N ALA A 343 -34.12 10.15 9.67
CA ALA A 343 -34.12 9.94 8.24
C ALA A 343 -34.20 11.19 7.36
N SER A 344 -33.50 11.07 6.18
CA SER A 344 -33.85 11.51 4.80
C SER A 344 -33.99 12.99 4.46
N PRO A 345 -33.63 13.46 3.23
CA PRO A 345 -34.11 12.95 1.96
C PRO A 345 -33.06 12.86 0.82
N SER A 346 -33.44 12.09 -0.17
CA SER A 346 -32.80 11.85 -1.45
C SER A 346 -32.52 13.11 -2.28
N SER A 347 -31.31 13.19 -2.84
CA SER A 347 -31.00 14.05 -3.99
C SER A 347 -30.11 13.31 -4.98
N PRO A 348 -30.14 13.63 -6.26
CA PRO A 348 -29.77 12.74 -7.34
C PRO A 348 -28.26 12.66 -7.53
N GLN A 349 -27.75 11.45 -7.57
CA GLN A 349 -26.42 11.15 -8.06
C GLN A 349 -26.37 11.45 -9.56
N GLY A 350 -25.67 12.50 -9.92
CA GLY A 350 -25.26 12.72 -11.28
C GLY A 350 -24.15 11.71 -11.63
N ASN A 351 -24.48 10.75 -12.47
CA ASN A 351 -23.52 9.87 -13.14
C ASN A 351 -22.64 10.71 -14.07
N LEU A 352 -21.38 10.91 -13.71
CA LEU A 352 -20.36 11.53 -14.55
C LEU A 352 -19.79 10.57 -15.62
N PHE A 353 -20.40 9.42 -15.83
CA PHE A 353 -20.00 8.40 -16.82
C PHE A 353 -21.12 7.98 -17.77
N ALA A 354 -22.07 8.88 -18.05
CA ALA A 354 -23.19 8.56 -18.94
C ALA A 354 -23.26 9.50 -20.13
N GLU A 355 -22.26 9.48 -20.99
CA GLU A 355 -22.38 9.95 -22.37
C GLU A 355 -21.32 9.34 -23.29
N PHE A 356 -21.34 8.02 -23.44
CA PHE A 356 -20.83 7.30 -24.62
C PHE A 356 -21.55 5.96 -24.70
N THR A 357 -22.84 5.99 -25.02
CA THR A 357 -23.56 4.79 -25.45
C THR A 357 -23.89 4.94 -26.92
N ASP A 358 -23.03 4.44 -27.77
CA ASP A 358 -23.46 3.95 -29.06
C ASP A 358 -23.67 2.44 -28.96
N GLY A 359 -24.81 1.97 -29.48
CA GLY A 359 -25.44 0.72 -29.18
C GLY A 359 -24.72 -0.54 -29.72
N GLY A 360 -23.71 -0.97 -29.00
CA GLY A 360 -23.14 -2.33 -29.08
C GLY A 360 -23.14 -2.93 -27.68
N THR A 361 -23.49 -4.22 -27.57
CA THR A 361 -23.51 -4.93 -26.31
C THR A 361 -22.12 -4.87 -25.65
N GLU A 362 -22.06 -4.57 -24.34
CA GLU A 362 -20.79 -4.42 -23.59
C GLU A 362 -19.84 -5.62 -23.69
N SER A 363 -20.33 -6.79 -24.13
CA SER A 363 -19.54 -8.00 -24.34
C SER A 363 -18.64 -7.96 -25.59
N GLU A 364 -18.89 -7.04 -26.54
CA GLU A 364 -18.08 -6.92 -27.76
C GLU A 364 -16.92 -5.94 -27.66
N LYS A 365 -16.90 -5.08 -26.64
CA LYS A 365 -15.87 -4.05 -26.49
C LYS A 365 -14.52 -4.53 -25.92
N TYR A 366 -14.45 -5.70 -25.32
CA TYR A 366 -13.27 -6.19 -24.61
C TYR A 366 -12.60 -7.45 -25.21
N SER A 367 -13.14 -8.00 -26.26
CA SER A 367 -12.51 -9.12 -26.96
C SER A 367 -11.43 -8.70 -27.96
N ASN A 368 -11.21 -7.38 -28.19
CA ASN A 368 -10.24 -6.87 -29.17
C ASN A 368 -9.60 -5.58 -28.68
N LEU A 369 -8.64 -5.67 -27.75
CA LEU A 369 -7.65 -4.58 -27.61
C LEU A 369 -6.92 -4.48 -28.95
N ALA A 370 -6.82 -3.27 -29.48
CA ALA A 370 -5.96 -3.03 -30.60
C ALA A 370 -4.50 -3.30 -30.18
N CYS A 371 -3.71 -3.84 -31.06
CA CYS A 371 -2.26 -4.00 -30.90
C CYS A 371 -1.59 -3.63 -32.22
N LEU A 372 -0.28 -3.53 -32.21
CA LEU A 372 0.47 -3.12 -33.39
C LEU A 372 0.16 -3.96 -34.64
N ASP A 373 -0.08 -5.26 -34.49
CA ASP A 373 -0.38 -6.17 -35.61
C ASP A 373 -1.72 -5.86 -36.29
N ASN A 374 -2.64 -5.19 -35.59
CA ASN A 374 -4.01 -4.90 -36.08
C ASN A 374 -4.18 -3.45 -36.57
N LEU A 375 -3.13 -2.63 -36.50
CA LEU A 375 -3.16 -1.22 -36.89
C LEU A 375 -2.36 -0.97 -38.17
N LYS A 376 -2.75 0.09 -38.88
CA LYS A 376 -1.91 0.66 -39.95
C LYS A 376 -1.02 1.70 -39.31
N TYR A 377 0.27 1.51 -39.39
CA TYR A 377 1.28 2.42 -38.85
C TYR A 377 2.39 2.67 -39.87
N ASP A 378 3.09 3.78 -39.71
CA ASP A 378 4.30 4.19 -40.45
C ASP A 378 5.44 4.35 -39.47
N TYR A 379 6.02 3.22 -39.01
CA TYR A 379 7.16 3.19 -38.10
C TYR A 379 8.44 2.98 -38.90
N GLN A 380 9.40 3.87 -38.73
CA GLN A 380 10.58 3.93 -39.58
C GLN A 380 11.87 3.79 -38.77
N LEU A 381 12.75 2.91 -39.21
CA LEU A 381 14.12 2.83 -38.76
C LEU A 381 14.98 3.87 -39.50
N VAL A 382 15.53 4.82 -38.72
CA VAL A 382 16.32 5.95 -39.18
C VAL A 382 17.81 5.71 -38.96
N ASP A 383 18.37 4.84 -39.77
CA ASP A 383 19.71 4.25 -39.62
C ASP A 383 20.79 4.92 -40.48
N THR A 384 20.43 5.86 -41.41
CA THR A 384 21.37 6.59 -42.26
C THR A 384 21.41 8.08 -41.94
N GLU A 385 22.50 8.75 -42.35
CA GLU A 385 22.68 10.19 -42.12
C GLU A 385 21.62 11.00 -42.89
N GLU A 386 21.23 10.58 -44.10
CA GLU A 386 20.19 11.22 -44.90
C GLU A 386 18.84 11.15 -44.20
N LYS A 387 18.45 9.98 -43.72
CA LYS A 387 17.19 9.82 -42.98
C LYS A 387 17.18 10.64 -41.67
N ARG A 388 18.32 10.67 -40.94
CA ARG A 388 18.42 11.49 -39.71
C ARG A 388 18.29 12.99 -40.05
N THR A 389 18.91 13.43 -41.10
CA THR A 389 18.80 14.84 -41.56
C THR A 389 17.34 15.20 -41.93
N GLU A 390 16.64 14.33 -42.64
CA GLU A 390 15.24 14.50 -43.00
C GLU A 390 14.34 14.54 -41.75
N LEU A 391 14.52 13.58 -40.83
CA LEU A 391 13.77 13.56 -39.58
C LEU A 391 13.99 14.85 -38.77
N LEU A 392 15.26 15.28 -38.60
CA LEU A 392 15.58 16.51 -37.90
C LEU A 392 14.89 17.74 -38.53
N GLN A 393 14.95 17.86 -39.83
CA GLN A 393 14.26 18.97 -40.54
C GLN A 393 12.76 18.95 -40.25
N ASN A 394 12.13 17.77 -40.28
CA ASN A 394 10.73 17.60 -39.92
C ASN A 394 10.44 18.03 -38.47
N LEU A 395 11.22 17.54 -37.49
CA LEU A 395 11.07 17.90 -36.07
C LEU A 395 11.21 19.41 -35.84
N LEU A 396 12.12 20.06 -36.56
CA LEU A 396 12.32 21.49 -36.44
C LEU A 396 11.12 22.33 -36.97
N THR A 397 10.25 21.76 -37.78
CA THR A 397 9.01 22.42 -38.24
C THR A 397 7.85 22.21 -37.29
N LYS A 398 7.87 21.19 -36.44
CA LYS A 398 6.74 20.81 -35.58
C LYS A 398 6.66 21.67 -34.31
N GLU A 399 5.44 21.95 -33.91
CA GLU A 399 5.13 22.61 -32.63
C GLU A 399 5.04 21.62 -31.48
N ILE A 400 4.75 20.35 -31.77
CA ILE A 400 4.60 19.25 -30.78
C ILE A 400 5.25 18.00 -31.36
N PHE A 401 6.00 17.29 -30.54
CA PHE A 401 6.46 15.92 -30.79
C PHE A 401 6.71 15.17 -29.48
N SER A 402 6.48 13.88 -29.51
CA SER A 402 6.91 12.98 -28.41
C SER A 402 8.33 12.51 -28.63
N LEU A 403 8.99 12.18 -27.55
CA LEU A 403 10.31 11.56 -27.52
C LEU A 403 10.37 10.49 -26.44
N ASP A 404 11.19 9.48 -26.67
CA ASP A 404 11.53 8.44 -25.71
C ASP A 404 12.96 7.97 -25.96
N THR A 405 13.63 7.44 -24.94
CA THR A 405 15.03 6.97 -25.03
C THR A 405 15.16 5.52 -24.62
N GLU A 406 15.76 4.72 -25.50
CA GLU A 406 16.16 3.35 -25.19
C GLU A 406 17.57 3.32 -24.60
N THR A 407 17.73 2.60 -23.50
CA THR A 407 18.98 2.65 -22.73
C THR A 407 19.44 1.28 -22.23
N THR A 408 20.67 1.23 -21.71
CA THR A 408 21.26 0.01 -21.16
C THR A 408 20.80 -0.32 -19.75
N GLY A 409 20.04 0.55 -19.06
CA GLY A 409 19.62 0.32 -17.67
C GLY A 409 18.65 1.35 -17.15
N THR A 410 18.18 1.15 -15.93
CA THR A 410 17.16 1.99 -15.29
C THR A 410 17.71 3.15 -14.44
N ASP A 411 19.03 3.21 -14.25
CA ASP A 411 19.69 4.34 -13.60
C ASP A 411 20.10 5.37 -14.66
N PRO A 412 19.44 6.52 -14.77
CA PRO A 412 19.65 7.47 -15.85
C PRO A 412 21.02 8.16 -15.83
N ILE A 413 21.73 8.13 -14.69
CA ILE A 413 23.06 8.74 -14.56
C ILE A 413 24.14 7.87 -15.18
N THR A 414 23.99 6.55 -15.09
CA THR A 414 24.97 5.57 -15.59
C THR A 414 24.55 4.87 -16.87
N ALA A 415 23.29 4.99 -17.27
CA ALA A 415 22.76 4.33 -18.46
C ALA A 415 23.35 4.93 -19.74
N GLU A 416 23.73 4.06 -20.67
CA GLU A 416 24.13 4.45 -22.02
C GLU A 416 22.92 4.48 -22.93
N LEU A 417 22.88 5.45 -23.82
CA LEU A 417 21.83 5.60 -24.83
C LEU A 417 21.97 4.55 -25.92
N VAL A 418 20.91 3.77 -26.16
CA VAL A 418 20.83 2.73 -27.22
C VAL A 418 20.11 3.28 -28.45
N GLY A 419 19.15 4.17 -28.26
CA GLY A 419 18.43 4.82 -29.33
C GLY A 419 17.51 5.90 -28.85
N MET A 420 16.96 6.65 -29.78
CA MET A 420 15.99 7.72 -29.55
C MET A 420 14.79 7.50 -30.47
N SER A 421 13.59 7.59 -29.95
CA SER A 421 12.38 7.53 -30.75
C SER A 421 11.60 8.83 -30.73
N PHE A 422 10.89 9.13 -31.81
CA PHE A 422 10.13 10.34 -32.00
C PHE A 422 8.82 10.06 -32.68
N SER A 423 7.74 10.77 -32.27
CA SER A 423 6.49 10.81 -33.03
C SER A 423 5.94 12.24 -33.03
N TYR A 424 5.42 12.67 -34.18
CA TYR A 424 4.78 13.98 -34.32
C TYR A 424 3.41 13.89 -35.03
N ALA A 425 2.95 12.68 -35.28
CA ALA A 425 1.63 12.40 -35.81
C ALA A 425 1.23 10.98 -35.34
N GLU A 426 -0.02 10.78 -35.02
CA GLU A 426 -0.54 9.47 -34.59
C GLU A 426 -0.29 8.41 -35.66
N ASN A 427 0.10 7.22 -35.22
CA ASN A 427 0.51 6.07 -36.03
C ASN A 427 1.75 6.31 -36.91
N GLN A 428 2.52 7.32 -36.65
CA GLN A 428 3.79 7.59 -37.31
C GLN A 428 4.89 7.84 -36.28
N ALA A 429 5.95 7.05 -36.32
CA ALA A 429 7.08 7.21 -35.41
C ALA A 429 8.40 6.80 -36.06
N PHE A 430 9.48 7.25 -35.47
CA PHE A 430 10.83 7.14 -36.00
C PHE A 430 11.77 6.70 -34.89
N TYR A 431 12.59 5.69 -35.16
CA TYR A 431 13.62 5.23 -34.23
C TYR A 431 15.01 5.49 -34.81
N VAL A 432 15.85 6.18 -34.07
CA VAL A 432 17.23 6.51 -34.40
C VAL A 432 18.14 5.65 -33.53
N PRO A 433 18.77 4.59 -34.04
CA PRO A 433 19.71 3.79 -33.30
C PRO A 433 20.99 4.59 -32.98
N VAL A 434 21.49 4.38 -31.76
CA VAL A 434 22.70 5.02 -31.24
C VAL A 434 23.74 3.94 -30.96
N PRO A 435 24.94 4.02 -31.61
CA PRO A 435 25.98 3.01 -31.43
C PRO A 435 26.61 3.03 -30.04
N ALA A 436 27.29 1.94 -29.70
CA ALA A 436 27.99 1.80 -28.41
C ALA A 436 29.25 2.69 -28.31
N ASP A 437 29.86 3.04 -29.44
CA ASP A 437 30.98 3.97 -29.43
C ASP A 437 30.53 5.36 -28.96
N ARG A 438 31.12 5.81 -27.87
CA ARG A 438 30.73 7.09 -27.22
C ARG A 438 30.88 8.30 -28.14
N ALA A 439 31.89 8.34 -29.00
CA ALA A 439 32.15 9.47 -29.88
C ALA A 439 31.11 9.52 -31.01
N GLU A 440 30.77 8.37 -31.57
CA GLU A 440 29.74 8.26 -32.60
C GLU A 440 28.35 8.55 -32.02
N ALA A 441 28.06 8.02 -30.83
CA ALA A 441 26.84 8.30 -30.09
C ALA A 441 26.68 9.82 -29.84
N GLN A 442 27.75 10.48 -29.37
CA GLN A 442 27.78 11.92 -29.14
C GLN A 442 27.53 12.72 -30.45
N LYS A 443 28.05 12.25 -31.56
CA LYS A 443 27.81 12.89 -32.86
C LYS A 443 26.33 12.85 -33.22
N ILE A 444 25.70 11.68 -33.10
CA ILE A 444 24.27 11.52 -33.43
C ILE A 444 23.38 12.36 -32.47
N VAL A 445 23.64 12.35 -31.17
CA VAL A 445 22.90 13.16 -30.21
C VAL A 445 23.05 14.65 -30.52
N ASN A 446 24.27 15.09 -30.90
CA ASN A 446 24.50 16.49 -31.29
C ASN A 446 23.76 16.88 -32.59
N GLU A 447 23.55 15.95 -33.51
CA GLU A 447 22.71 16.20 -34.69
C GLU A 447 21.28 16.58 -34.27
N PHE A 448 20.67 15.92 -33.27
CA PHE A 448 19.32 16.17 -32.82
C PHE A 448 19.21 17.26 -31.73
N ARG A 449 20.32 17.76 -31.18
CA ARG A 449 20.33 18.84 -30.19
C ARG A 449 19.43 20.02 -30.53
N PRO A 450 19.41 20.54 -31.80
CA PRO A 450 18.55 21.67 -32.17
C PRO A 450 17.04 21.37 -31.95
N ALA A 451 16.59 20.12 -32.08
CA ALA A 451 15.22 19.71 -31.82
C ALA A 451 14.92 19.66 -30.32
N PHE A 452 15.83 19.10 -29.53
CA PHE A 452 15.69 19.03 -28.08
C PHE A 452 15.69 20.42 -27.42
N GLU A 453 16.56 21.33 -27.90
CA GLU A 453 16.71 22.67 -27.32
C GLU A 453 15.76 23.72 -27.95
N LYS A 454 14.85 23.32 -28.85
CA LYS A 454 13.89 24.22 -29.47
C LYS A 454 12.87 24.75 -28.46
N GLU A 455 12.96 26.03 -28.08
CA GLU A 455 12.10 26.67 -27.08
C GLU A 455 10.60 26.71 -27.47
N GLY A 456 10.29 26.79 -28.77
CA GLY A 456 8.91 26.92 -29.26
C GLY A 456 8.20 25.59 -29.53
N ALA A 457 8.76 24.43 -29.15
CA ALA A 457 8.13 23.13 -29.36
C ALA A 457 7.81 22.45 -28.04
N LEU A 458 6.58 21.93 -27.92
CA LEU A 458 6.18 21.09 -26.81
C LEU A 458 6.80 19.69 -26.96
N LYS A 459 7.58 19.25 -25.99
CA LYS A 459 8.12 17.90 -25.94
C LYS A 459 7.24 17.06 -25.01
N VAL A 460 6.80 15.93 -25.52
CA VAL A 460 5.94 15.00 -24.81
C VAL A 460 6.75 13.75 -24.47
N GLY A 461 6.66 13.28 -23.24
CA GLY A 461 7.32 12.05 -22.81
C GLY A 461 6.49 11.30 -21.77
N GLN A 462 6.88 10.07 -21.50
CA GLN A 462 6.37 9.25 -20.40
C GLN A 462 7.47 9.10 -19.36
N ASN A 463 7.40 9.81 -18.24
CA ASN A 463 8.53 9.97 -17.30
C ASN A 463 9.72 10.69 -17.95
N ILE A 464 9.42 11.76 -18.66
CA ILE A 464 10.38 12.55 -19.47
C ILE A 464 11.63 13.00 -18.70
N LYS A 465 11.55 13.06 -17.37
CA LYS A 465 12.70 13.35 -16.51
C LYS A 465 13.84 12.35 -16.73
N TYR A 466 13.52 11.07 -16.93
CA TYR A 466 14.50 10.04 -17.24
C TYR A 466 15.26 10.36 -18.53
N ASP A 467 14.54 10.68 -19.59
CA ASP A 467 15.11 11.02 -20.90
C ASP A 467 15.98 12.27 -20.82
N MET A 468 15.53 13.29 -20.09
CA MET A 468 16.29 14.52 -19.84
C MET A 468 17.62 14.23 -19.12
N LEU A 469 17.63 13.32 -18.16
CA LEU A 469 18.84 12.90 -17.45
C LEU A 469 19.79 12.14 -18.39
N VAL A 470 19.27 11.21 -19.17
CA VAL A 470 20.07 10.43 -20.14
C VAL A 470 20.69 11.32 -21.20
N LEU A 471 19.90 12.18 -21.86
CA LEU A 471 20.37 13.14 -22.86
C LEU A 471 21.39 14.12 -22.27
N GLY A 472 21.19 14.49 -21.02
CA GLY A 472 22.12 15.32 -20.29
C GLY A 472 23.49 14.68 -20.09
N ASN A 473 23.65 13.34 -20.07
CA ASN A 473 24.95 12.66 -20.06
C ASN A 473 25.74 12.94 -21.36
N TYR A 474 25.02 13.32 -22.42
CA TYR A 474 25.61 13.74 -23.72
C TYR A 474 25.69 15.28 -23.86
N GLY A 475 25.51 16.03 -22.76
CA GLY A 475 25.57 17.50 -22.77
C GLY A 475 24.42 18.17 -23.54
N THR A 476 23.31 17.48 -23.72
CA THR A 476 22.12 17.98 -24.40
C THR A 476 21.02 18.25 -23.37
N GLU A 477 20.45 19.47 -23.44
CA GLU A 477 19.32 19.87 -22.60
C GLU A 477 18.02 19.76 -23.40
N VAL A 478 16.93 19.36 -22.75
CA VAL A 478 15.59 19.46 -23.32
C VAL A 478 14.96 20.74 -22.83
N ARG A 479 14.74 21.69 -23.73
CA ARG A 479 14.23 23.03 -23.42
C ARG A 479 12.83 23.26 -23.98
N GLY A 480 12.18 24.32 -23.52
CA GLY A 480 10.82 24.71 -23.92
C GLY A 480 9.75 23.99 -23.09
N PRO A 481 8.49 24.08 -23.52
CA PRO A 481 7.37 23.43 -22.76
C PRO A 481 7.46 21.92 -22.80
N LEU A 482 7.08 21.29 -21.67
CA LEU A 482 7.07 19.85 -21.47
C LEU A 482 5.67 19.36 -21.17
N PHE A 483 5.38 18.13 -21.57
CA PHE A 483 4.20 17.38 -21.15
C PHE A 483 4.61 15.95 -20.80
N ASP A 484 4.43 15.57 -19.54
CA ASP A 484 4.69 14.20 -19.08
C ASP A 484 3.37 13.48 -18.84
N THR A 485 3.13 12.40 -19.60
CA THR A 485 1.88 11.61 -19.53
C THR A 485 1.71 10.89 -18.19
N MET A 486 2.81 10.46 -17.58
CA MET A 486 2.80 9.83 -16.24
C MET A 486 2.37 10.86 -15.17
N VAL A 487 2.92 12.08 -15.23
CA VAL A 487 2.57 13.16 -14.29
C VAL A 487 1.16 13.67 -14.54
N ALA A 488 0.72 13.78 -15.80
CA ALA A 488 -0.64 14.16 -16.15
C ALA A 488 -1.67 13.21 -15.54
N HIS A 489 -1.47 11.90 -15.72
CA HIS A 489 -2.36 10.91 -15.13
C HIS A 489 -2.29 10.90 -13.59
N TYR A 490 -1.13 11.11 -13.00
CA TYR A 490 -1.00 11.21 -11.56
C TYR A 490 -1.81 12.39 -10.98
N VAL A 491 -1.81 13.53 -11.63
CA VAL A 491 -2.62 14.69 -11.20
C VAL A 491 -4.12 14.37 -11.25
N LEU A 492 -4.55 13.60 -12.24
CA LEU A 492 -5.96 13.17 -12.41
C LEU A 492 -6.35 12.06 -11.45
N GLN A 493 -5.50 11.05 -11.27
CA GLN A 493 -5.80 9.80 -10.57
C GLN A 493 -4.61 9.35 -9.70
N PRO A 494 -4.31 10.05 -8.58
CA PRO A 494 -3.07 9.84 -7.81
C PRO A 494 -2.95 8.47 -7.14
N GLU A 495 -4.02 7.68 -7.08
CA GLU A 495 -4.08 6.37 -6.43
C GLU A 495 -3.83 5.22 -7.42
N LEU A 496 -3.88 5.47 -8.73
CA LEU A 496 -3.77 4.44 -9.76
C LEU A 496 -2.32 4.22 -10.19
N ARG A 497 -2.13 3.33 -11.16
CA ARG A 497 -0.83 3.11 -11.81
C ARG A 497 -0.66 4.12 -12.93
N HIS A 498 0.58 4.52 -13.18
CA HIS A 498 0.89 5.56 -14.17
C HIS A 498 1.88 5.08 -15.25
N ASN A 499 2.16 3.76 -15.33
CA ASN A 499 3.01 3.21 -16.38
C ASN A 499 2.27 3.18 -17.72
N MET A 500 3.02 3.30 -18.81
CA MET A 500 2.50 3.45 -20.16
C MET A 500 1.55 2.32 -20.57
N ASP A 501 1.91 1.05 -20.33
CA ASP A 501 1.06 -0.10 -20.65
C ASP A 501 -0.34 0.06 -20.06
N TYR A 502 -0.40 0.43 -18.77
CA TYR A 502 -1.67 0.65 -18.07
C TYR A 502 -2.46 1.80 -18.68
N LEU A 503 -1.78 2.93 -19.00
CA LEU A 503 -2.42 4.07 -19.60
C LEU A 503 -2.93 3.76 -21.01
N ALA A 504 -2.14 3.04 -21.81
CA ALA A 504 -2.55 2.61 -23.15
C ALA A 504 -3.80 1.70 -23.11
N GLU A 505 -3.86 0.78 -22.16
CA GLU A 505 -5.03 -0.08 -21.96
C GLU A 505 -6.30 0.71 -21.63
N ILE A 506 -6.23 1.63 -20.66
CA ILE A 506 -7.43 2.31 -20.15
C ILE A 506 -7.91 3.47 -21.01
N TYR A 507 -6.99 4.19 -21.66
CA TYR A 507 -7.33 5.37 -22.45
C TYR A 507 -7.38 5.12 -23.96
N LEU A 508 -6.55 4.20 -24.48
CA LEU A 508 -6.46 3.91 -25.90
C LEU A 508 -7.10 2.58 -26.30
N HIS A 509 -7.49 1.76 -25.32
CA HIS A 509 -7.91 0.37 -25.55
C HIS A 509 -6.88 -0.40 -26.37
N TYR A 510 -5.62 -0.22 -26.03
CA TYR A 510 -4.46 -0.68 -26.78
C TYR A 510 -3.50 -1.47 -25.90
N GLN A 511 -3.05 -2.62 -26.40
CA GLN A 511 -2.04 -3.46 -25.77
C GLN A 511 -0.67 -3.13 -26.41
N THR A 512 0.24 -2.60 -25.62
CA THR A 512 1.62 -2.30 -26.02
C THR A 512 2.47 -3.57 -26.08
N ILE A 513 3.56 -3.52 -26.81
CA ILE A 513 4.63 -4.51 -26.78
C ILE A 513 5.31 -4.41 -25.42
N HIS A 514 5.40 -5.51 -24.67
CA HIS A 514 6.07 -5.49 -23.38
C HIS A 514 7.59 -5.66 -23.52
N ILE A 515 8.37 -4.90 -22.76
CA ILE A 515 9.85 -4.97 -22.80
C ILE A 515 10.38 -6.38 -22.55
N GLU A 516 9.68 -7.19 -21.73
CA GLU A 516 10.03 -8.59 -21.49
C GLU A 516 9.92 -9.48 -22.74
N GLU A 517 9.19 -9.05 -23.76
CA GLU A 517 9.13 -9.77 -25.05
C GLU A 517 10.43 -9.57 -25.85
N LEU A 518 11.08 -8.44 -25.69
CA LEU A 518 12.34 -8.11 -26.36
C LEU A 518 13.56 -8.69 -25.61
N ILE A 519 13.66 -8.35 -24.32
CA ILE A 519 14.86 -8.67 -23.51
C ILE A 519 14.70 -9.90 -22.63
N GLY A 520 13.51 -10.50 -22.61
CA GLY A 520 13.20 -11.68 -21.80
C GLY A 520 12.79 -11.33 -20.35
N PRO A 521 12.28 -12.33 -19.60
CA PRO A 521 11.74 -12.12 -18.26
C PRO A 521 12.83 -11.73 -17.26
N LYS A 522 12.44 -10.95 -16.23
CA LYS A 522 13.34 -10.52 -15.14
C LYS A 522 14.08 -11.69 -14.50
N GLY A 523 15.39 -11.62 -14.44
CA GLY A 523 16.24 -12.61 -13.77
C GLY A 523 17.55 -12.87 -14.48
N LYS A 524 18.24 -13.96 -14.05
CA LYS A 524 19.47 -14.39 -14.70
C LYS A 524 19.15 -14.82 -16.15
N GLY A 525 19.65 -14.10 -17.11
CA GLY A 525 19.44 -14.35 -18.54
C GLY A 525 18.59 -13.30 -19.25
N GLN A 526 18.10 -12.27 -18.56
CA GLN A 526 17.55 -11.10 -19.20
C GLN A 526 18.65 -10.41 -20.02
N LYS A 527 18.34 -10.12 -21.29
CA LYS A 527 19.25 -9.39 -22.19
C LYS A 527 19.25 -7.91 -21.85
N ASN A 528 20.25 -7.19 -22.31
CA ASN A 528 20.28 -5.75 -22.34
C ASN A 528 19.72 -5.27 -23.69
N MET A 529 19.12 -4.07 -23.72
CA MET A 529 18.66 -3.48 -24.99
C MET A 529 19.81 -3.34 -26.00
N ARG A 530 21.03 -3.10 -25.53
CA ARG A 530 22.24 -3.03 -26.37
C ARG A 530 22.60 -4.36 -27.07
N ASP A 531 22.10 -5.50 -26.56
CA ASP A 531 22.34 -6.82 -27.14
C ASP A 531 21.42 -7.13 -28.33
N LEU A 532 20.44 -6.27 -28.60
CA LEU A 532 19.47 -6.42 -29.68
C LEU A 532 19.89 -5.61 -30.91
N SER A 533 19.43 -6.08 -32.08
CA SER A 533 19.62 -5.30 -33.31
C SER A 533 18.65 -4.10 -33.38
N PRO A 534 18.99 -3.04 -34.11
CA PRO A 534 18.06 -1.93 -34.34
C PRO A 534 16.73 -2.38 -34.95
N GLU A 535 16.72 -3.42 -35.77
CA GLU A 535 15.55 -4.01 -36.40
C GLU A 535 14.64 -4.71 -35.40
N ASP A 536 15.19 -5.21 -34.28
CA ASP A 536 14.42 -5.85 -33.21
C ASP A 536 13.79 -4.78 -32.28
N ILE A 537 14.46 -3.63 -32.11
CA ILE A 537 14.06 -2.57 -31.16
C ILE A 537 13.06 -1.60 -31.79
N TYR A 538 13.22 -1.24 -33.09
CA TYR A 538 12.57 -0.06 -33.65
C TYR A 538 11.05 -0.04 -33.53
N LYS A 539 10.39 -1.20 -33.62
CA LYS A 539 8.92 -1.25 -33.49
C LYS A 539 8.46 -0.91 -32.09
N TYR A 540 9.11 -1.48 -31.07
CA TYR A 540 8.87 -1.21 -29.67
C TYR A 540 9.10 0.29 -29.37
N ALA A 541 10.26 0.81 -29.68
CA ALA A 541 10.60 2.21 -29.42
C ALA A 541 9.70 3.21 -30.16
N CYS A 542 9.33 2.91 -31.42
CA CYS A 542 8.37 3.72 -32.16
C CYS A 542 6.97 3.68 -31.55
N GLU A 543 6.54 2.50 -31.06
CA GLU A 543 5.26 2.35 -30.38
C GLU A 543 5.21 3.20 -29.12
N ASP A 544 6.28 3.20 -28.29
CA ASP A 544 6.37 3.99 -27.07
C ASP A 544 6.23 5.48 -27.35
N ALA A 545 6.90 6.00 -28.38
CA ALA A 545 6.77 7.40 -28.79
C ALA A 545 5.36 7.73 -29.33
N ASP A 546 4.75 6.87 -30.15
CA ASP A 546 3.42 7.07 -30.72
C ASP A 546 2.32 6.99 -29.65
N VAL A 547 2.37 5.98 -28.79
CA VAL A 547 1.42 5.82 -27.67
C VAL A 547 1.51 7.01 -26.72
N THR A 548 2.70 7.49 -26.41
CA THR A 548 2.93 8.69 -25.59
C THR A 548 2.27 9.93 -26.19
N LEU A 549 2.36 10.12 -27.52
CA LEU A 549 1.71 11.25 -28.19
C LEU A 549 0.17 11.12 -28.15
N LYS A 550 -0.38 9.94 -28.37
CA LYS A 550 -1.82 9.67 -28.27
C LYS A 550 -2.35 9.89 -26.85
N LEU A 551 -1.64 9.39 -25.85
CA LEU A 551 -1.99 9.58 -24.43
C LEU A 551 -2.00 11.08 -24.08
N LYS A 552 -1.03 11.87 -24.55
CA LYS A 552 -1.01 13.31 -24.34
C LYS A 552 -2.31 13.96 -24.83
N ASN A 553 -2.78 13.61 -26.02
CA ASN A 553 -3.97 14.21 -26.60
C ASN A 553 -5.23 13.96 -25.73
N ILE A 554 -5.35 12.77 -25.14
CA ILE A 554 -6.48 12.43 -24.27
C ILE A 554 -6.30 13.06 -22.89
N LEU A 555 -5.13 12.89 -22.27
CA LEU A 555 -4.89 13.38 -20.91
C LEU A 555 -4.95 14.91 -20.81
N GLU A 556 -4.58 15.64 -21.85
CA GLU A 556 -4.74 17.09 -21.89
C GLU A 556 -6.22 17.51 -21.82
N GLN A 557 -7.13 16.80 -22.48
CA GLN A 557 -8.57 17.04 -22.37
C GLN A 557 -9.12 16.66 -21.00
N GLU A 558 -8.63 15.55 -20.44
CA GLU A 558 -8.99 15.14 -19.08
C GLU A 558 -8.53 16.16 -18.02
N LEU A 559 -7.32 16.69 -18.13
CA LEU A 559 -6.83 17.76 -17.25
C LEU A 559 -7.74 18.99 -17.30
N LYS A 560 -8.19 19.37 -18.48
CA LYS A 560 -9.10 20.49 -18.69
C LYS A 560 -10.49 20.23 -18.11
N THR A 561 -11.04 19.05 -18.39
CA THR A 561 -12.37 18.63 -17.90
C THR A 561 -12.43 18.57 -16.38
N ASN A 562 -11.32 18.22 -15.74
CA ASN A 562 -11.22 18.06 -14.28
C ASN A 562 -10.64 19.29 -13.55
N ASP A 563 -10.51 20.46 -14.20
CA ASP A 563 -9.94 21.69 -13.64
C ASP A 563 -8.52 21.50 -13.05
N ALA A 564 -7.73 20.61 -13.65
CA ALA A 564 -6.41 20.22 -13.16
C ALA A 564 -5.25 20.86 -13.95
N GLU A 565 -5.55 21.61 -15.02
CA GLU A 565 -4.55 22.26 -15.89
C GLU A 565 -3.60 23.16 -15.11
N LYS A 566 -4.14 23.98 -14.21
CA LYS A 566 -3.34 24.92 -13.44
C LYS A 566 -2.32 24.21 -12.56
N LEU A 567 -2.74 23.17 -11.84
CA LEU A 567 -1.85 22.35 -11.03
C LEU A 567 -0.76 21.70 -11.91
N PHE A 568 -1.15 21.16 -13.04
CA PHE A 568 -0.26 20.47 -13.96
C PHE A 568 0.77 21.44 -14.60
N TYR A 569 0.31 22.51 -15.23
CA TYR A 569 1.19 23.42 -15.99
C TYR A 569 1.93 24.45 -15.14
N GLU A 570 1.39 24.86 -13.97
CA GLU A 570 2.04 25.86 -13.13
C GLU A 570 2.92 25.28 -12.03
N ILE A 571 2.71 24.00 -11.63
CA ILE A 571 3.44 23.38 -10.53
C ILE A 571 4.19 22.13 -10.97
N GLU A 572 3.46 21.11 -11.48
CA GLU A 572 4.07 19.79 -11.71
C GLU A 572 5.02 19.77 -12.91
N MET A 573 4.65 20.35 -14.02
CA MET A 573 5.52 20.40 -15.20
C MET A 573 6.76 21.29 -15.00
N PRO A 574 6.66 22.52 -14.44
CA PRO A 574 7.83 23.32 -14.14
C PRO A 574 8.78 22.69 -13.12
N LEU A 575 8.29 21.76 -12.29
CA LEU A 575 9.11 21.03 -11.34
C LEU A 575 10.02 19.98 -12.01
N VAL A 576 9.62 19.41 -13.15
CA VAL A 576 10.41 18.36 -13.84
C VAL A 576 11.86 18.80 -14.13
N PRO A 577 12.14 19.97 -14.72
CA PRO A 577 13.51 20.46 -14.92
C PRO A 577 14.26 20.68 -13.59
N VAL A 578 13.55 21.10 -12.53
CA VAL A 578 14.16 21.30 -11.20
C VAL A 578 14.66 19.98 -10.63
N LEU A 579 13.82 18.94 -10.70
CA LEU A 579 14.19 17.60 -10.21
C LEU A 579 15.31 17.00 -11.07
N THR A 580 15.25 17.15 -12.39
CA THR A 580 16.34 16.76 -13.30
C THR A 580 17.66 17.41 -12.89
N TYR A 581 17.64 18.72 -12.61
CA TYR A 581 18.80 19.47 -12.16
C TYR A 581 19.33 18.96 -10.80
N MET A 582 18.44 18.73 -9.81
CA MET A 582 18.81 18.26 -8.50
C MET A 582 19.42 16.85 -8.56
N GLU A 583 18.77 15.94 -9.27
CA GLU A 583 19.23 14.55 -9.44
C GLU A 583 20.58 14.49 -10.13
N ARG A 584 20.79 15.33 -11.15
CA ARG A 584 22.07 15.42 -11.85
C ARG A 584 23.19 16.01 -10.99
N ASN A 585 22.90 17.02 -10.17
CA ASN A 585 23.87 17.58 -9.26
C ASN A 585 24.32 16.58 -8.19
N GLY A 586 23.39 15.75 -7.70
CA GLY A 586 23.64 14.80 -6.64
C GLY A 586 24.15 15.45 -5.35
N VAL A 587 24.41 14.65 -4.35
CA VAL A 587 24.92 15.09 -3.06
C VAL A 587 26.21 14.37 -2.71
N ARG A 588 27.17 15.07 -2.14
CA ARG A 588 28.43 14.50 -1.66
C ARG A 588 28.25 13.89 -0.28
N VAL A 589 28.97 12.80 -0.07
CA VAL A 589 29.00 12.11 1.21
C VAL A 589 30.47 11.89 1.62
N ASP A 590 30.78 12.23 2.84
CA ASP A 590 32.08 11.97 3.46
C ASP A 590 32.18 10.48 3.84
N THR A 591 32.87 9.72 3.02
CA THR A 591 33.05 8.28 3.19
C THR A 591 33.94 7.94 4.38
N GLU A 592 34.91 8.81 4.72
CA GLU A 592 35.77 8.58 5.88
C GLU A 592 35.00 8.81 7.19
N ALA A 593 34.18 9.85 7.25
CA ALA A 593 33.28 10.07 8.38
C ALA A 593 32.30 8.89 8.57
N LEU A 594 31.69 8.38 7.47
CA LEU A 594 30.82 7.20 7.55
C LEU A 594 31.57 5.96 8.02
N LYS A 595 32.79 5.74 7.56
CA LYS A 595 33.62 4.60 8.00
C LYS A 595 33.93 4.68 9.50
N GLN A 596 34.34 5.85 10.00
CA GLN A 596 34.57 6.07 11.44
C GLN A 596 33.29 5.82 12.26
N THR A 597 32.14 6.30 11.76
CA THR A 597 30.85 6.04 12.38
C THR A 597 30.48 4.56 12.35
N SER A 598 30.79 3.83 11.26
CA SER A 598 30.56 2.39 11.14
C SER A 598 31.39 1.63 12.18
N GLU A 599 32.69 1.94 12.31
CA GLU A 599 33.57 1.33 13.30
C GLU A 599 33.09 1.60 14.74
N HIS A 600 32.70 2.83 15.05
CA HIS A 600 32.17 3.21 16.35
C HIS A 600 30.85 2.48 16.68
N PHE A 601 29.89 2.48 15.75
CA PHE A 601 28.59 1.84 15.97
C PHE A 601 28.71 0.33 16.03
N THR A 602 29.60 -0.28 15.27
CA THR A 602 29.88 -1.72 15.33
C THR A 602 30.47 -2.11 16.67
N ALA A 603 31.46 -1.35 17.19
CA ALA A 603 32.02 -1.61 18.51
C ALA A 603 30.97 -1.46 19.61
N ARG A 604 30.14 -0.41 19.58
CA ARG A 604 29.04 -0.22 20.52
C ARG A 604 27.97 -1.30 20.41
N MET A 605 27.63 -1.74 19.20
CA MET A 605 26.66 -2.82 18.96
C MET A 605 27.14 -4.14 19.57
N ASN A 606 28.42 -4.48 19.39
CA ASN A 606 29.02 -5.68 19.97
C ASN A 606 29.04 -5.64 21.50
N GLN A 607 29.36 -4.49 22.09
CA GLN A 607 29.28 -4.30 23.54
C GLN A 607 27.86 -4.50 24.05
N ILE A 608 26.86 -3.92 23.38
CA ILE A 608 25.44 -4.09 23.73
C ILE A 608 25.01 -5.56 23.60
N GLU A 609 25.48 -6.26 22.57
CA GLU A 609 25.20 -7.68 22.40
C GLU A 609 25.73 -8.49 23.57
N GLU A 610 26.95 -8.24 24.05
CA GLU A 610 27.50 -8.87 25.24
C GLU A 610 26.67 -8.55 26.50
N GLU A 611 26.30 -7.30 26.70
CA GLU A 611 25.45 -6.87 27.81
C GLU A 611 24.07 -7.55 27.78
N VAL A 612 23.46 -7.68 26.59
CA VAL A 612 22.18 -8.36 26.39
C VAL A 612 22.30 -9.85 26.72
N HIS A 613 23.38 -10.51 26.29
CA HIS A 613 23.63 -11.91 26.59
C HIS A 613 23.85 -12.15 28.09
N GLN A 614 24.56 -11.24 28.77
CA GLN A 614 24.76 -11.28 30.22
C GLN A 614 23.42 -11.12 30.96
N LEU A 615 22.61 -10.13 30.59
CA LEU A 615 21.29 -9.90 31.18
C LEU A 615 20.31 -11.05 30.91
N ALA A 616 20.43 -11.66 29.76
CA ALA A 616 19.64 -12.86 29.40
C ALA A 616 20.12 -14.13 30.08
N GLY A 617 21.40 -14.20 30.48
CA GLY A 617 22.07 -15.41 30.98
C GLY A 617 22.16 -16.52 29.91
N THR A 618 22.20 -16.14 28.63
CA THR A 618 22.34 -17.06 27.48
C THR A 618 22.64 -16.28 26.22
N ASP A 619 23.37 -16.89 25.30
CA ASP A 619 23.60 -16.36 23.97
C ASP A 619 22.38 -16.64 23.09
N PHE A 620 22.00 -15.66 22.29
CA PHE A 620 20.91 -15.77 21.32
C PHE A 620 21.01 -14.69 20.25
N ASN A 621 20.37 -14.89 19.11
CA ASN A 621 20.37 -13.89 18.03
C ASN A 621 19.36 -12.77 18.31
N ILE A 622 19.84 -11.58 18.68
CA ILE A 622 19.04 -10.37 18.98
C ILE A 622 18.25 -9.92 17.73
N ALA A 623 18.72 -10.24 16.53
CA ALA A 623 17.99 -9.95 15.29
C ALA A 623 16.82 -10.91 15.03
N SER A 624 16.71 -12.03 15.78
CA SER A 624 15.63 -12.98 15.63
C SER A 624 14.44 -12.62 16.54
N PRO A 625 13.29 -12.18 15.99
CA PRO A 625 12.11 -11.89 16.81
C PRO A 625 11.65 -13.06 17.66
N LYS A 626 11.84 -14.30 17.17
CA LYS A 626 11.49 -15.52 17.88
C LYS A 626 12.34 -15.69 19.13
N GLN A 627 13.67 -15.64 18.98
CA GLN A 627 14.60 -15.86 20.11
C GLN A 627 14.50 -14.72 21.13
N VAL A 628 14.33 -13.48 20.68
CA VAL A 628 14.06 -12.33 21.58
C VAL A 628 12.80 -12.58 22.38
N GLY A 629 11.71 -13.05 21.73
CA GLY A 629 10.46 -13.36 22.42
C GLY A 629 10.60 -14.47 23.46
N GLU A 630 11.30 -15.55 23.13
CA GLU A 630 11.58 -16.66 24.05
C GLU A 630 12.39 -16.19 25.26
N VAL A 631 13.41 -15.37 25.04
CA VAL A 631 14.23 -14.82 26.15
C VAL A 631 13.41 -13.87 27.03
N LEU A 632 12.72 -12.91 26.46
CA LEU A 632 12.00 -11.90 27.23
C LEU A 632 10.79 -12.47 27.99
N PHE A 633 10.03 -13.38 27.37
CA PHE A 633 8.72 -13.77 27.89
C PHE A 633 8.69 -15.18 28.50
N ASP A 634 9.51 -16.12 28.03
CA ASP A 634 9.56 -17.46 28.61
C ASP A 634 10.65 -17.57 29.68
N LYS A 635 11.86 -17.03 29.39
CA LYS A 635 13.00 -17.14 30.33
C LYS A 635 12.96 -16.05 31.39
N LEU A 636 12.94 -14.76 31.00
CA LEU A 636 12.98 -13.64 31.95
C LEU A 636 11.61 -13.27 32.50
N ARG A 637 10.53 -13.65 31.82
CA ARG A 637 9.14 -13.41 32.22
C ARG A 637 8.85 -11.96 32.62
N ILE A 638 9.35 -11.01 31.81
CA ILE A 638 9.25 -9.57 32.11
C ILE A 638 7.81 -9.05 32.19
N VAL A 639 6.85 -9.82 31.66
CA VAL A 639 5.40 -9.59 31.81
C VAL A 639 4.67 -10.92 31.96
N GLU A 640 3.58 -10.96 32.73
CA GLU A 640 2.77 -12.16 32.93
C GLU A 640 2.03 -12.63 31.68
N LYS A 641 1.59 -11.69 30.84
CA LYS A 641 0.86 -11.96 29.60
C LYS A 641 1.48 -11.17 28.45
N ALA A 642 2.37 -11.81 27.73
CA ALA A 642 2.97 -11.22 26.53
C ALA A 642 2.04 -11.36 25.32
N LYS A 643 2.00 -10.31 24.50
CA LYS A 643 1.24 -10.31 23.24
C LYS A 643 1.86 -11.30 22.26
N LYS A 644 1.04 -12.19 21.70
CA LYS A 644 1.47 -13.16 20.70
C LYS A 644 0.84 -12.85 19.36
N THR A 645 1.55 -13.18 18.30
CA THR A 645 1.00 -13.18 16.94
C THR A 645 -0.03 -14.30 16.82
N LYS A 646 -0.83 -14.25 15.76
CA LYS A 646 -1.78 -15.33 15.44
C LYS A 646 -1.12 -16.71 15.26
N THR A 647 0.18 -16.74 14.98
CA THR A 647 1.01 -17.96 14.90
C THR A 647 1.56 -18.44 16.24
N GLY A 648 1.18 -17.79 17.34
CA GLY A 648 1.67 -18.11 18.67
C GLY A 648 3.07 -17.57 18.98
N GLN A 649 3.74 -16.90 18.07
CA GLN A 649 5.03 -16.26 18.28
C GLN A 649 4.85 -14.97 19.07
N TYR A 650 5.76 -14.66 19.98
CA TYR A 650 5.73 -13.39 20.70
C TYR A 650 5.92 -12.19 19.78
N VAL A 651 5.16 -11.14 20.01
CA VAL A 651 5.31 -9.88 19.30
C VAL A 651 6.47 -9.09 19.92
N THR A 652 7.51 -8.86 19.14
CA THR A 652 8.70 -8.09 19.55
C THR A 652 8.93 -6.91 18.61
N SER A 653 7.84 -6.30 18.13
CA SER A 653 7.92 -5.05 17.36
C SER A 653 8.50 -3.92 18.23
N GLU A 654 9.06 -2.92 17.59
CA GLU A 654 9.63 -1.75 18.28
C GLU A 654 8.61 -1.11 19.24
N GLU A 655 7.37 -0.94 18.79
CA GLU A 655 6.26 -0.41 19.60
C GLU A 655 6.01 -1.22 20.89
N VAL A 656 5.95 -2.56 20.77
CA VAL A 656 5.73 -3.45 21.92
C VAL A 656 6.91 -3.39 22.86
N LEU A 657 8.14 -3.45 22.35
CA LEU A 657 9.33 -3.37 23.17
C LEU A 657 9.46 -1.99 23.83
N GLU A 658 9.13 -0.90 23.13
CA GLU A 658 9.17 0.45 23.72
C GLU A 658 8.19 0.58 24.88
N SER A 659 6.99 0.01 24.79
CA SER A 659 6.03 -0.04 25.91
C SER A 659 6.54 -0.85 27.12
N LEU A 660 7.54 -1.68 26.92
CA LEU A 660 8.17 -2.53 27.94
C LEU A 660 9.53 -2.01 28.41
N ARG A 661 10.02 -0.89 27.87
CA ARG A 661 11.35 -0.31 28.18
C ARG A 661 11.60 -0.16 29.69
N GLY A 662 10.61 0.26 30.45
CA GLY A 662 10.68 0.41 31.91
C GLY A 662 10.55 -0.87 32.73
N LYS A 663 10.31 -2.04 32.11
CA LYS A 663 10.06 -3.30 32.81
C LYS A 663 11.34 -4.09 33.11
N HIS A 664 12.33 -4.01 32.22
CA HIS A 664 13.61 -4.69 32.37
C HIS A 664 14.66 -4.01 31.51
N GLU A 665 15.89 -3.84 32.02
CA GLU A 665 17.00 -3.17 31.35
C GLU A 665 17.31 -3.75 29.95
N ILE A 666 17.21 -5.07 29.82
CA ILE A 666 17.46 -5.81 28.56
C ILE A 666 16.65 -5.27 27.40
N VAL A 667 15.42 -4.78 27.66
CA VAL A 667 14.52 -4.27 26.61
C VAL A 667 15.10 -3.02 25.96
N GLY A 668 15.60 -2.10 26.77
CA GLY A 668 16.27 -0.88 26.28
C GLY A 668 17.51 -1.21 25.44
N LYS A 669 18.31 -2.18 25.89
CA LYS A 669 19.51 -2.64 25.15
C LYS A 669 19.16 -3.33 23.83
N ILE A 670 18.12 -4.15 23.79
CA ILE A 670 17.66 -4.79 22.54
C ILE A 670 17.18 -3.73 21.53
N LEU A 671 16.45 -2.71 21.99
CA LEU A 671 15.99 -1.62 21.13
C LEU A 671 17.19 -0.82 20.59
N GLU A 672 18.16 -0.53 21.42
CA GLU A 672 19.39 0.18 21.04
C GLU A 672 20.20 -0.62 20.01
N HIS A 673 20.44 -1.90 20.25
CA HIS A 673 21.11 -2.81 19.31
C HIS A 673 20.42 -2.83 17.94
N ARG A 674 19.09 -2.99 17.92
CA ARG A 674 18.30 -3.01 16.69
C ARG A 674 18.35 -1.67 15.96
N GLY A 675 18.33 -0.56 16.70
CA GLY A 675 18.50 0.78 16.16
C GLY A 675 19.83 0.94 15.44
N LEU A 676 20.93 0.64 16.12
CA LEU A 676 22.28 0.69 15.54
C LEU A 676 22.44 -0.21 14.31
N LYS A 677 21.92 -1.44 14.38
CA LYS A 677 21.97 -2.38 13.26
C LYS A 677 21.22 -1.85 12.04
N LYS A 678 20.06 -1.22 12.25
CA LYS A 678 19.29 -0.58 11.18
C LYS A 678 20.05 0.59 10.56
N LEU A 679 20.67 1.45 11.38
CA LEU A 679 21.44 2.59 10.89
C LEU A 679 22.68 2.13 10.09
N LEU A 680 23.41 1.15 10.59
CA LEU A 680 24.55 0.54 9.88
C LEU A 680 24.12 -0.02 8.53
N GLY A 681 23.19 -0.95 8.51
CA GLY A 681 22.83 -1.68 7.28
C GLY A 681 22.07 -0.87 6.26
N THR A 682 21.28 0.15 6.69
CA THR A 682 20.46 0.93 5.76
C THR A 682 21.19 2.16 5.22
N TYR A 683 22.05 2.78 6.02
CA TYR A 683 22.68 4.06 5.67
C TYR A 683 24.20 4.01 5.70
N ILE A 684 24.80 3.68 6.82
CA ILE A 684 26.23 3.92 7.05
C ILE A 684 27.09 3.05 6.11
N ASP A 685 26.80 1.76 6.01
CA ASP A 685 27.53 0.82 5.13
C ASP A 685 27.00 0.81 3.71
N ALA A 686 25.73 1.23 3.49
CA ALA A 686 25.10 1.19 2.19
C ALA A 686 25.41 2.44 1.34
N LEU A 687 25.43 3.65 1.93
CA LEU A 687 25.61 4.90 1.21
C LEU A 687 26.94 4.96 0.42
N PRO A 688 28.11 4.53 0.98
CA PRO A 688 29.36 4.54 0.23
C PRO A 688 29.32 3.67 -1.05
N LEU A 689 28.51 2.60 -1.06
CA LEU A 689 28.38 1.71 -2.20
C LEU A 689 27.53 2.30 -3.33
N LEU A 690 26.76 3.35 -3.05
CA LEU A 690 25.87 4.04 -3.99
C LEU A 690 26.51 5.27 -4.61
N ILE A 691 27.72 5.60 -4.23
CA ILE A 691 28.45 6.73 -4.82
C ILE A 691 28.81 6.38 -6.26
N ASN A 692 28.35 7.22 -7.18
CA ASN A 692 28.72 7.14 -8.57
C ASN A 692 30.20 7.44 -8.74
N LYS A 693 30.96 6.58 -9.45
CA LYS A 693 32.41 6.65 -9.56
C LYS A 693 32.89 7.81 -10.42
N GLU A 694 32.07 8.28 -11.34
CA GLU A 694 32.40 9.39 -12.25
C GLU A 694 32.17 10.75 -11.59
N THR A 695 31.07 10.90 -10.86
CA THR A 695 30.69 12.17 -10.23
C THR A 695 31.18 12.28 -8.78
N GLY A 696 31.52 11.17 -8.12
CA GLY A 696 31.87 11.14 -6.71
C GLY A 696 30.67 11.44 -5.77
N LYS A 697 29.43 11.35 -6.24
CA LYS A 697 28.21 11.75 -5.55
C LYS A 697 27.17 10.65 -5.52
N ILE A 698 26.17 10.81 -4.65
CA ILE A 698 24.96 10.01 -4.63
C ILE A 698 23.89 10.77 -5.41
N HIS A 699 23.25 10.10 -6.36
CA HIS A 699 22.15 10.61 -7.16
C HIS A 699 20.86 9.88 -6.78
N THR A 700 20.07 10.48 -5.90
CA THR A 700 18.75 9.95 -5.56
C THR A 700 17.75 10.32 -6.65
N SER A 701 16.73 9.52 -6.86
CA SER A 701 15.60 9.86 -7.72
C SER A 701 14.48 10.48 -6.89
N PHE A 702 14.00 11.67 -7.27
CA PHE A 702 12.82 12.32 -6.71
C PHE A 702 11.58 11.98 -7.55
N ASN A 703 10.63 11.25 -6.97
CA ASN A 703 9.45 10.81 -7.68
C ASN A 703 8.25 11.69 -7.35
N GLN A 704 7.60 12.24 -8.39
CA GLN A 704 6.40 13.07 -8.27
C GLN A 704 5.12 12.23 -8.11
N THR A 705 5.08 11.00 -8.60
CA THR A 705 3.88 10.20 -8.88
C THR A 705 3.67 9.03 -7.91
N VAL A 706 4.37 9.01 -6.77
CA VAL A 706 4.33 7.88 -5.82
C VAL A 706 3.38 8.14 -4.65
N THR A 707 3.37 9.37 -4.13
CA THR A 707 2.57 9.69 -2.94
C THR A 707 1.23 10.27 -3.34
N ALA A 708 0.15 9.79 -2.76
CA ALA A 708 -1.17 10.31 -3.03
C ALA A 708 -1.45 11.70 -2.41
N THR A 709 -0.49 12.25 -1.65
CA THR A 709 -0.60 13.58 -1.01
C THR A 709 0.05 14.72 -1.78
N GLY A 710 0.69 14.44 -2.91
CA GLY A 710 1.48 15.44 -3.65
C GLY A 710 2.93 15.59 -3.17
N ARG A 711 3.32 14.99 -2.04
CA ARG A 711 4.70 15.02 -1.57
C ARG A 711 5.62 14.29 -2.54
N LEU A 712 6.84 14.77 -2.71
CA LEU A 712 7.89 14.01 -3.38
C LEU A 712 8.27 12.80 -2.54
N SER A 713 8.65 11.72 -3.19
CA SER A 713 9.36 10.62 -2.55
C SER A 713 10.76 10.49 -3.12
N SER A 714 11.69 9.99 -2.31
CA SER A 714 13.07 9.77 -2.71
C SER A 714 13.36 8.27 -2.76
N SER A 715 14.05 7.82 -3.79
CA SER A 715 14.41 6.41 -3.96
C SER A 715 15.80 6.26 -4.57
N ASN A 716 16.42 5.11 -4.33
CA ASN A 716 17.73 4.72 -4.87
C ASN A 716 18.90 5.71 -4.59
N PRO A 717 19.16 6.10 -3.31
CA PRO A 717 18.55 5.71 -2.06
C PRO A 717 17.43 6.65 -1.59
N ASN A 718 16.62 6.23 -0.60
CA ASN A 718 15.68 7.13 0.05
C ASN A 718 16.40 8.00 1.08
N LEU A 719 16.70 9.25 0.71
CA LEU A 719 17.37 10.22 1.56
C LEU A 719 16.42 11.00 2.49
N GLN A 720 15.10 10.92 2.24
CA GLN A 720 14.10 11.63 3.07
C GLN A 720 13.83 10.93 4.41
N ASN A 721 14.26 9.67 4.56
CA ASN A 721 14.05 8.88 5.78
C ASN A 721 15.27 8.83 6.72
N ILE A 722 16.30 9.64 6.49
CA ILE A 722 17.49 9.71 7.36
C ILE A 722 17.07 10.28 8.71
N PRO A 723 17.25 9.54 9.84
CA PRO A 723 16.75 9.94 11.15
C PRO A 723 17.42 11.22 11.67
N ILE A 724 16.65 12.05 12.39
CA ILE A 724 17.15 13.26 13.06
C ILE A 724 16.81 13.29 14.56
N ARG A 725 15.86 12.46 15.01
CA ARG A 725 15.34 12.57 16.37
C ARG A 725 16.26 12.01 17.46
N ASN A 726 17.14 11.10 17.11
CA ASN A 726 18.12 10.50 18.02
C ASN A 726 19.54 10.90 17.63
N GLU A 727 20.43 10.96 18.62
CA GLU A 727 21.82 11.36 18.41
C GLU A 727 22.53 10.48 17.40
N ASP A 728 22.29 9.17 17.44
CA ASP A 728 22.89 8.22 16.50
C ASP A 728 22.46 8.49 15.03
N GLY A 729 21.20 8.90 14.82
CA GLY A 729 20.71 9.29 13.48
C GLY A 729 21.34 10.60 12.98
N LYS A 730 21.60 11.54 13.88
CA LYS A 730 22.26 12.81 13.56
C LYS A 730 23.68 12.62 13.01
N GLU A 731 24.40 11.59 13.49
CA GLU A 731 25.74 11.28 12.99
C GLU A 731 25.75 10.99 11.47
N ILE A 732 24.68 10.41 10.95
CA ILE A 732 24.55 10.14 9.50
C ILE A 732 24.44 11.45 8.71
N ARG A 733 23.71 12.45 9.25
CA ARG A 733 23.58 13.76 8.59
C ARG A 733 24.89 14.52 8.51
N LYS A 734 25.82 14.31 9.45
CA LYS A 734 27.17 14.90 9.39
C LYS A 734 27.97 14.46 8.15
N ALA A 735 27.68 13.28 7.65
CA ALA A 735 28.37 12.78 6.46
C ALA A 735 27.92 13.44 5.14
N PHE A 736 26.79 14.13 5.13
CA PHE A 736 26.34 14.87 3.95
C PHE A 736 26.99 16.25 3.92
N ILE A 737 27.86 16.48 2.96
CA ILE A 737 28.72 17.64 2.83
C ILE A 737 28.47 18.40 1.52
N PRO A 738 28.78 19.69 1.43
CA PRO A 738 28.66 20.45 0.18
C PRO A 738 29.76 20.08 -0.82
N ASP A 739 29.71 20.65 -2.01
CA ASP A 739 30.77 20.55 -3.00
C ASP A 739 32.06 21.24 -2.47
N ASP A 740 33.21 20.90 -3.08
CA ASP A 740 34.50 21.49 -2.67
C ASP A 740 34.47 23.03 -2.76
N GLY A 741 34.89 23.67 -1.69
CA GLY A 741 34.88 25.12 -1.61
C GLY A 741 33.51 25.77 -1.36
N CYS A 742 32.45 24.98 -1.17
CA CYS A 742 31.12 25.45 -0.83
C CYS A 742 30.79 25.29 0.66
N GLU A 743 29.78 25.98 1.12
CA GLU A 743 29.15 25.80 2.42
C GLU A 743 27.78 25.08 2.25
N PHE A 744 27.40 24.30 3.25
CA PHE A 744 26.08 23.69 3.30
C PHE A 744 25.06 24.71 3.81
N PHE A 745 23.98 24.90 3.09
CA PHE A 745 22.87 25.77 3.48
C PHE A 745 21.59 24.98 3.54
N SER A 746 20.85 25.08 4.64
CA SER A 746 19.55 24.50 4.83
C SER A 746 18.51 25.58 5.08
N ALA A 747 17.34 25.45 4.49
CA ALA A 747 16.17 26.29 4.74
C ALA A 747 14.94 25.41 4.93
N ASP A 748 14.23 25.58 6.05
CA ASP A 748 13.10 24.76 6.46
C ASP A 748 11.88 25.62 6.77
N TYR A 749 10.69 25.18 6.36
CA TYR A 749 9.46 25.90 6.69
C TYR A 749 9.10 25.75 8.17
N SER A 750 8.98 26.89 8.84
CA SER A 750 8.56 26.94 10.24
C SER A 750 7.08 26.60 10.38
N GLN A 751 6.79 25.38 10.82
CA GLN A 751 5.44 24.91 11.17
C GLN A 751 4.40 25.07 10.05
N ILE A 752 4.76 24.77 8.81
CA ILE A 752 3.92 25.03 7.63
C ILE A 752 2.51 24.42 7.75
N GLU A 753 2.38 23.20 8.26
CA GLU A 753 1.08 22.52 8.38
C GLU A 753 0.15 23.23 9.37
N LEU A 754 0.68 23.79 10.46
CA LEU A 754 -0.10 24.57 11.42
C LEU A 754 -0.53 25.93 10.83
N ARG A 755 0.34 26.56 10.04
CA ARG A 755 0.04 27.81 9.33
C ARG A 755 -1.04 27.60 8.26
N ILE A 756 -0.99 26.47 7.54
CA ILE A 756 -2.02 26.09 6.58
C ILE A 756 -3.34 25.78 7.30
N MET A 757 -3.31 25.11 8.45
CA MET A 757 -4.51 24.88 9.25
C MET A 757 -5.14 26.21 9.70
N ALA A 758 -4.33 27.16 10.19
CA ALA A 758 -4.82 28.49 10.56
C ALA A 758 -5.47 29.21 9.38
N HIS A 759 -4.87 29.10 8.18
CA HIS A 759 -5.41 29.70 6.96
C HIS A 759 -6.74 29.07 6.52
N LEU A 760 -6.78 27.72 6.48
CA LEU A 760 -7.96 26.97 6.01
C LEU A 760 -9.14 27.05 6.98
N SER A 761 -8.86 27.00 8.30
CA SER A 761 -9.90 27.13 9.31
C SER A 761 -10.39 28.57 9.49
N GLY A 762 -9.54 29.55 9.21
CA GLY A 762 -9.81 30.96 9.49
C GLY A 762 -9.86 31.27 10.98
N ASP A 763 -9.29 30.41 11.86
CA ASP A 763 -9.33 30.59 13.30
C ASP A 763 -8.56 31.86 13.74
N ALA A 764 -9.32 32.82 14.27
CA ALA A 764 -8.79 34.15 14.61
C ALA A 764 -7.67 34.08 15.66
N ASN A 765 -7.84 33.21 16.66
CA ASN A 765 -6.84 33.08 17.75
C ASN A 765 -5.52 32.47 17.24
N MET A 766 -5.61 31.49 16.31
CA MET A 766 -4.45 30.87 15.74
C MET A 766 -3.73 31.81 14.75
N ILE A 767 -4.51 32.54 13.94
CA ILE A 767 -3.98 33.55 13.01
C ILE A 767 -3.26 34.66 13.75
N GLU A 768 -3.83 35.16 14.86
CA GLU A 768 -3.24 36.22 15.70
C GLU A 768 -1.91 35.76 16.29
N ALA A 769 -1.87 34.56 16.91
CA ALA A 769 -0.65 34.01 17.47
C ALA A 769 0.49 33.92 16.44
N PHE A 770 0.20 33.50 15.21
CA PHE A 770 1.20 33.47 14.15
C PHE A 770 1.61 34.85 13.63
N LYS A 771 0.73 35.85 13.66
CA LYS A 771 1.05 37.23 13.26
C LYS A 771 1.91 37.94 14.29
N GLU A 772 1.68 37.67 15.56
CA GLU A 772 2.47 38.22 16.67
C GLU A 772 3.84 37.54 16.78
N GLY A 773 4.07 36.44 16.11
CA GLY A 773 5.32 35.69 16.13
C GLY A 773 5.50 34.84 17.38
N ASP A 774 4.40 34.51 18.05
CA ASP A 774 4.40 33.70 19.25
C ASP A 774 4.78 32.23 18.92
N ASP A 775 5.40 31.57 19.89
CA ASP A 775 5.52 30.10 19.83
C ASP A 775 4.12 29.48 19.96
N ILE A 776 3.58 29.01 18.84
CA ILE A 776 2.21 28.45 18.76
C ILE A 776 1.99 27.32 19.78
N HIS A 777 3.00 26.55 20.14
CA HIS A 777 2.88 25.49 21.13
C HIS A 777 2.79 26.06 22.55
N ALA A 778 3.56 27.11 22.82
CA ALA A 778 3.47 27.83 24.08
C ALA A 778 2.14 28.62 24.18
N ALA A 779 1.73 29.29 23.10
CA ALA A 779 0.44 29.99 23.04
C ALA A 779 -0.75 29.02 23.24
N THR A 780 -0.73 27.87 22.61
CA THR A 780 -1.73 26.81 22.83
C THR A 780 -1.73 26.33 24.27
N ALA A 781 -0.56 26.05 24.84
CA ALA A 781 -0.45 25.64 26.26
C ALA A 781 -0.99 26.72 27.20
N ALA A 782 -0.61 27.98 26.99
CA ALA A 782 -1.07 29.11 27.80
C ALA A 782 -2.60 29.20 27.84
N LYS A 783 -3.23 29.09 26.66
CA LYS A 783 -4.69 29.18 26.53
C LYS A 783 -5.40 27.94 27.10
N VAL A 784 -4.94 26.72 26.79
CA VAL A 784 -5.53 25.46 27.29
C VAL A 784 -5.42 25.35 28.81
N TYR A 785 -4.25 25.66 29.37
CA TYR A 785 -4.02 25.64 30.83
C TYR A 785 -4.47 26.91 31.54
N LYS A 786 -4.96 27.91 30.79
CA LYS A 786 -5.43 29.22 31.31
C LYS A 786 -4.39 29.94 32.18
N ILE A 787 -3.14 29.96 31.70
CA ILE A 787 -2.00 30.62 32.31
C ILE A 787 -1.36 31.61 31.33
N SER A 788 -0.55 32.55 31.82
CA SER A 788 0.17 33.45 30.91
C SER A 788 1.32 32.70 30.22
N ILE A 789 1.67 33.11 28.99
CA ILE A 789 2.62 32.42 28.11
C ILE A 789 4.02 32.31 28.74
N ASP A 790 4.45 33.31 29.53
CA ASP A 790 5.69 33.33 30.27
C ASP A 790 5.77 32.28 31.40
N LYS A 791 4.64 31.73 31.82
CA LYS A 791 4.51 30.70 32.87
C LYS A 791 4.40 29.30 32.31
N VAL A 792 4.37 29.14 30.99
CA VAL A 792 4.28 27.83 30.36
C VAL A 792 5.55 27.03 30.59
N THR A 793 5.43 25.86 31.21
CA THR A 793 6.55 24.95 31.42
C THR A 793 6.94 24.22 30.14
N ARG A 794 8.17 23.71 30.06
CA ARG A 794 8.65 22.89 28.95
C ARG A 794 7.77 21.65 28.74
N GLU A 795 7.28 21.06 29.81
CA GLU A 795 6.39 19.89 29.75
C GLU A 795 5.04 20.27 29.15
N GLN A 796 4.42 21.35 29.61
CA GLN A 796 3.15 21.84 29.07
C GLN A 796 3.27 22.22 27.60
N ARG A 797 4.35 22.88 27.22
CA ARG A 797 4.65 23.19 25.82
C ARG A 797 4.79 21.90 24.96
N SER A 798 5.49 20.89 25.50
CA SER A 798 5.67 19.59 24.83
C SER A 798 4.34 18.86 24.68
N LYS A 799 3.49 18.86 25.70
CA LYS A 799 2.13 18.30 25.64
C LYS A 799 1.28 19.04 24.60
N ALA A 800 1.31 20.35 24.57
CA ALA A 800 0.60 21.15 23.57
C ALA A 800 1.15 20.91 22.16
N LYS A 801 2.46 20.73 21.96
CA LYS A 801 3.05 20.35 20.68
C LYS A 801 2.49 19.01 20.20
N THR A 802 2.42 18.02 21.08
CA THR A 802 1.86 16.70 20.75
C THR A 802 0.38 16.78 20.44
N ALA A 803 -0.38 17.60 21.19
CA ALA A 803 -1.79 17.84 20.94
C ALA A 803 -2.02 18.56 19.61
N ASN A 804 -1.30 19.66 19.32
CA ASN A 804 -1.40 20.44 18.09
C ASN A 804 -1.26 19.54 16.84
N PHE A 805 -0.19 18.77 16.77
CA PHE A 805 0.00 17.85 15.63
C PHE A 805 -0.98 16.67 15.67
N GLY A 806 -1.24 16.09 16.84
CA GLY A 806 -2.15 14.98 16.97
C GLY A 806 -3.57 15.33 16.51
N ILE A 807 -4.09 16.48 16.93
CA ILE A 807 -5.45 16.92 16.59
C ILE A 807 -5.59 17.21 15.10
N ILE A 808 -4.60 17.87 14.48
CA ILE A 808 -4.58 18.08 13.02
C ILE A 808 -4.66 16.74 12.26
N TYR A 809 -4.03 15.71 12.79
CA TYR A 809 -4.08 14.36 12.20
C TYR A 809 -5.28 13.51 12.68
N GLY A 810 -6.26 14.12 13.34
CA GLY A 810 -7.50 13.47 13.78
C GLY A 810 -7.27 12.42 14.88
N ILE A 811 -6.35 12.68 15.82
CA ILE A 811 -6.06 11.77 16.92
C ILE A 811 -7.28 11.63 17.85
N SER A 812 -7.59 10.40 18.26
CA SER A 812 -8.62 10.16 19.27
C SER A 812 -8.09 10.44 20.69
N VAL A 813 -9.03 10.62 21.65
CA VAL A 813 -8.69 10.74 23.08
C VAL A 813 -7.81 9.58 23.55
N PHE A 814 -8.13 8.35 23.09
CA PHE A 814 -7.35 7.16 23.42
C PHE A 814 -5.91 7.25 22.88
N GLY A 815 -5.78 7.60 21.58
CA GLY A 815 -4.45 7.70 20.97
C GLY A 815 -3.60 8.84 21.55
N LEU A 816 -4.22 9.96 21.92
CA LEU A 816 -3.49 11.05 22.58
C LEU A 816 -3.03 10.64 23.99
N ALA A 817 -3.88 9.94 24.74
CA ALA A 817 -3.54 9.42 26.06
C ALA A 817 -2.33 8.46 26.01
N GLU A 818 -2.34 7.50 25.06
CA GLU A 818 -1.20 6.59 24.84
C GLU A 818 0.07 7.32 24.45
N ARG A 819 -0.04 8.24 23.46
CA ARG A 819 1.12 8.95 22.93
C ARG A 819 1.80 9.87 23.93
N MET A 820 1.02 10.42 24.86
CA MET A 820 1.52 11.33 25.92
C MET A 820 1.79 10.60 27.24
N ASN A 821 1.45 9.33 27.33
CA ASN A 821 1.50 8.53 28.56
C ASN A 821 0.74 9.21 29.73
N VAL A 822 -0.47 9.70 29.45
CA VAL A 822 -1.38 10.34 30.41
C VAL A 822 -2.68 9.55 30.51
N ASP A 823 -3.51 9.85 31.50
CA ASP A 823 -4.84 9.23 31.59
C ASP A 823 -5.80 9.79 30.52
N ARG A 824 -6.87 9.04 30.24
CA ARG A 824 -7.86 9.43 29.22
C ARG A 824 -8.60 10.72 29.56
N LYS A 825 -8.72 11.05 30.85
CA LYS A 825 -9.40 12.26 31.30
C LYS A 825 -8.53 13.47 30.96
N GLU A 826 -7.24 13.43 31.26
CA GLU A 826 -6.29 14.49 30.92
C GLU A 826 -6.19 14.70 29.41
N ALA A 827 -6.13 13.60 28.63
CA ALA A 827 -6.12 13.68 27.17
C ALA A 827 -7.40 14.31 26.62
N LYS A 828 -8.55 13.98 27.22
CA LYS A 828 -9.85 14.58 26.83
C LYS A 828 -9.89 16.06 27.17
N GLU A 829 -9.48 16.45 28.38
CA GLU A 829 -9.40 17.87 28.81
C GLU A 829 -8.50 18.69 27.89
N LEU A 830 -7.39 18.13 27.42
CA LEU A 830 -6.51 18.77 26.43
C LEU A 830 -7.20 18.97 25.07
N ILE A 831 -7.90 17.97 24.56
CA ILE A 831 -8.63 18.07 23.27
C ILE A 831 -9.78 19.06 23.40
N ASP A 832 -10.57 18.97 24.46
CA ASP A 832 -11.71 19.86 24.69
C ASP A 832 -11.21 21.32 24.84
N GLY A 833 -10.16 21.56 25.65
CA GLY A 833 -9.54 22.88 25.81
C GLY A 833 -8.91 23.41 24.51
N TYR A 834 -8.38 22.55 23.67
CA TYR A 834 -7.89 22.93 22.34
C TYR A 834 -9.03 23.45 21.45
N PHE A 835 -10.14 22.74 21.37
CA PHE A 835 -11.29 23.17 20.56
C PHE A 835 -12.06 24.35 21.19
N GLU A 836 -12.03 24.52 22.52
CA GLU A 836 -12.49 25.77 23.14
C GLU A 836 -11.62 26.95 22.72
N THR A 837 -10.32 26.76 22.60
CA THR A 837 -9.35 27.79 22.21
C THR A 837 -9.44 28.11 20.72
N TYR A 838 -9.62 27.08 19.87
CA TYR A 838 -9.61 27.16 18.41
C TYR A 838 -10.90 26.56 17.81
N PRO A 839 -12.07 27.20 18.02
CA PRO A 839 -13.35 26.61 17.62
C PRO A 839 -13.53 26.44 16.12
N GLN A 840 -12.93 27.33 15.31
CA GLN A 840 -13.04 27.24 13.85
C GLN A 840 -12.23 26.07 13.28
N ILE A 841 -11.23 25.56 14.01
CA ILE A 841 -10.53 24.35 13.58
C ILE A 841 -11.48 23.15 13.61
N LYS A 842 -12.28 23.01 14.68
CA LYS A 842 -13.28 21.94 14.74
C LYS A 842 -14.31 22.06 13.62
N GLU A 843 -14.80 23.27 13.39
CA GLU A 843 -15.75 23.55 12.31
C GLU A 843 -15.16 23.21 10.93
N TYR A 844 -13.90 23.54 10.69
CA TYR A 844 -13.18 23.18 9.47
C TYR A 844 -13.09 21.66 9.30
N MET A 845 -12.72 20.93 10.36
CA MET A 845 -12.60 19.47 10.33
C MET A 845 -13.95 18.82 9.98
N ASP A 846 -15.02 19.24 10.63
CA ASP A 846 -16.38 18.75 10.40
C ASP A 846 -16.83 19.05 8.95
N LYS A 847 -16.62 20.28 8.48
CA LYS A 847 -16.92 20.71 7.10
C LYS A 847 -16.11 19.92 6.05
N SER A 848 -14.84 19.64 6.31
CA SER A 848 -13.99 18.87 5.39
C SER A 848 -14.51 17.44 5.22
N ILE A 849 -14.97 16.82 6.31
CA ILE A 849 -15.59 15.49 6.26
C ILE A 849 -16.91 15.54 5.48
N ASP A 850 -17.77 16.52 5.76
CA ASP A 850 -19.07 16.64 5.09
C ASP A 850 -18.91 16.96 3.59
N LEU A 851 -17.94 17.80 3.24
CA LEU A 851 -17.59 18.08 1.83
C LEU A 851 -17.12 16.78 1.12
N ALA A 852 -16.21 16.05 1.76
CA ALA A 852 -15.72 14.79 1.22
C ALA A 852 -16.85 13.75 1.05
N ARG A 853 -17.82 13.70 1.99
CA ARG A 853 -18.99 12.81 1.88
C ARG A 853 -19.90 13.17 0.72
N GLY A 854 -20.00 14.46 0.41
CA GLY A 854 -20.87 14.96 -0.66
C GLY A 854 -20.28 14.75 -2.06
N GLN A 855 -18.97 14.96 -2.24
CA GLN A 855 -18.34 14.96 -3.56
C GLN A 855 -17.36 13.80 -3.80
N GLY A 856 -17.05 13.00 -2.78
CA GLY A 856 -16.15 11.85 -2.90
C GLY A 856 -14.65 12.17 -2.87
N TYR A 857 -14.26 13.42 -2.79
CA TYR A 857 -12.87 13.86 -2.74
C TYR A 857 -12.71 15.13 -1.90
N ILE A 858 -11.47 15.50 -1.64
CA ILE A 858 -11.06 16.75 -1.01
C ILE A 858 -9.92 17.38 -1.81
N GLU A 859 -9.74 18.70 -1.70
CA GLU A 859 -8.75 19.45 -2.49
C GLU A 859 -7.77 20.22 -1.62
N THR A 860 -6.54 20.40 -2.16
CA THR A 860 -5.56 21.35 -1.62
C THR A 860 -5.91 22.78 -2.04
N ILE A 861 -5.18 23.77 -1.48
CA ILE A 861 -5.32 25.20 -1.89
C ILE A 861 -4.96 25.43 -3.36
N PHE A 862 -4.30 24.50 -4.02
CA PHE A 862 -3.96 24.53 -5.45
C PHE A 862 -4.85 23.64 -6.32
N GLY A 863 -5.92 23.05 -5.75
CA GLY A 863 -6.86 22.22 -6.49
C GLY A 863 -6.41 20.78 -6.71
N ARG A 864 -5.37 20.30 -6.03
CA ARG A 864 -4.99 18.88 -6.05
C ARG A 864 -6.08 18.05 -5.40
N LYS A 865 -6.66 17.12 -6.13
CA LYS A 865 -7.72 16.24 -5.65
C LYS A 865 -7.17 15.01 -4.94
N ARG A 866 -7.79 14.69 -3.80
CA ARG A 866 -7.60 13.43 -3.09
C ARG A 866 -8.93 12.71 -3.02
N TYR A 867 -9.08 11.62 -3.75
CA TYR A 867 -10.30 10.81 -3.77
C TYR A 867 -10.41 9.97 -2.49
N LEU A 868 -11.63 9.89 -1.95
CA LEU A 868 -11.92 9.21 -0.68
C LEU A 868 -13.12 8.24 -0.86
N PRO A 869 -12.96 7.16 -1.61
CA PRO A 869 -14.06 6.25 -1.92
C PRO A 869 -14.69 5.63 -0.67
N ASP A 870 -13.92 5.53 0.42
CA ASP A 870 -14.34 4.94 1.68
C ASP A 870 -14.97 5.94 2.67
N ILE A 871 -15.18 7.20 2.29
CA ILE A 871 -15.66 8.25 3.20
C ILE A 871 -17.08 7.98 3.73
N ASN A 872 -17.90 7.29 2.95
CA ASN A 872 -19.25 6.88 3.29
C ASN A 872 -19.32 5.40 3.70
N SER A 873 -18.18 4.75 3.96
CA SER A 873 -18.14 3.36 4.39
C SER A 873 -18.92 3.15 5.68
N ARG A 874 -19.74 2.12 5.75
CA ARG A 874 -20.44 1.73 6.97
C ARG A 874 -19.51 1.17 8.05
N ASN A 875 -18.35 0.63 7.64
CA ASN A 875 -17.31 0.21 8.57
C ASN A 875 -16.67 1.43 9.24
N SER A 876 -16.87 1.58 10.53
CA SER A 876 -16.38 2.72 11.32
C SER A 876 -14.87 2.88 11.29
N VAL A 877 -14.11 1.79 11.18
CA VAL A 877 -12.64 1.82 11.11
C VAL A 877 -12.18 2.35 9.75
N VAL A 878 -12.78 1.84 8.67
CA VAL A 878 -12.48 2.26 7.29
C VAL A 878 -12.92 3.69 7.07
N ARG A 879 -14.16 4.02 7.47
CA ARG A 879 -14.68 5.39 7.42
C ARG A 879 -13.82 6.35 8.23
N GLY A 880 -13.47 6.00 9.46
CA GLY A 880 -12.63 6.84 10.31
C GLY A 880 -11.23 7.09 9.73
N TYR A 881 -10.69 6.15 8.93
CA TYR A 881 -9.47 6.38 8.17
C TYR A 881 -9.69 7.40 7.04
N ALA A 882 -10.77 7.26 6.28
CA ALA A 882 -11.14 8.20 5.23
C ALA A 882 -11.45 9.60 5.78
N GLU A 883 -12.16 9.71 6.92
CA GLU A 883 -12.43 10.96 7.61
C GLU A 883 -11.13 11.68 8.06
N ARG A 884 -10.16 10.94 8.58
CA ARG A 884 -8.84 11.51 8.88
C ARG A 884 -8.12 12.01 7.63
N ASN A 885 -8.19 11.27 6.53
CA ASN A 885 -7.62 11.71 5.26
C ASN A 885 -8.35 12.96 4.73
N ALA A 886 -9.66 13.09 4.91
CA ALA A 886 -10.42 14.29 4.53
C ALA A 886 -9.92 15.56 5.24
N ILE A 887 -9.45 15.41 6.48
CA ILE A 887 -8.88 16.53 7.26
C ILE A 887 -7.43 16.80 6.86
N ASN A 888 -6.63 15.74 6.72
CA ASN A 888 -5.17 15.85 6.57
C ASN A 888 -4.71 16.15 5.15
N ALA A 889 -5.40 15.59 4.14
CA ALA A 889 -4.95 15.69 2.76
C ALA A 889 -4.88 17.15 2.26
N PRO A 890 -5.85 18.05 2.57
CA PRO A 890 -5.74 19.45 2.20
C PRO A 890 -4.50 20.13 2.80
N ILE A 891 -4.15 19.79 4.03
CA ILE A 891 -3.04 20.42 4.76
C ILE A 891 -1.70 19.92 4.23
N GLN A 892 -1.51 18.61 4.22
CA GLN A 892 -0.26 17.99 3.77
C GLN A 892 -0.01 18.22 2.28
N GLY A 893 -1.07 18.14 1.48
CA GLY A 893 -0.97 18.37 0.05
C GLY A 893 -0.66 19.84 -0.27
N SER A 894 -1.28 20.77 0.44
CA SER A 894 -0.97 22.20 0.26
C SER A 894 0.47 22.53 0.69
N ALA A 895 0.98 21.91 1.75
CA ALA A 895 2.38 22.06 2.15
C ALA A 895 3.32 21.54 1.04
N ALA A 896 2.98 20.38 0.45
CA ALA A 896 3.74 19.81 -0.66
C ALA A 896 3.71 20.70 -1.92
N ASP A 897 2.57 21.29 -2.23
CA ASP A 897 2.43 22.19 -3.38
C ASP A 897 3.20 23.51 -3.15
N ILE A 898 3.15 24.06 -1.93
CA ILE A 898 3.89 25.29 -1.58
C ILE A 898 5.41 25.09 -1.75
N ILE A 899 5.97 24.00 -1.25
CA ILE A 899 7.42 23.77 -1.40
C ILE A 899 7.81 23.54 -2.87
N LYS A 900 6.97 22.88 -3.66
CA LYS A 900 7.18 22.71 -5.10
C LYS A 900 7.22 24.06 -5.83
N VAL A 901 6.30 24.95 -5.50
CA VAL A 901 6.29 26.33 -6.03
C VAL A 901 7.57 27.07 -5.66
N ALA A 902 8.01 26.97 -4.41
CA ALA A 902 9.27 27.57 -3.94
C ALA A 902 10.47 27.00 -4.72
N MET A 903 10.56 25.69 -4.88
CA MET A 903 11.62 25.01 -5.63
C MET A 903 11.69 25.53 -7.09
N VAL A 904 10.55 25.62 -7.77
CA VAL A 904 10.48 26.12 -9.15
C VAL A 904 10.98 27.57 -9.23
N ARG A 905 10.52 28.45 -8.36
CA ARG A 905 10.89 29.87 -8.36
C ARG A 905 12.36 30.09 -8.00
N ILE A 906 12.88 29.36 -7.01
CA ILE A 906 14.30 29.39 -6.64
C ILE A 906 15.15 28.98 -7.85
N TYR A 907 14.80 27.86 -8.49
CA TYR A 907 15.51 27.39 -9.68
C TYR A 907 15.50 28.42 -10.81
N GLN A 908 14.35 29.01 -11.12
CA GLN A 908 14.21 30.04 -12.16
C GLN A 908 15.07 31.28 -11.83
N ARG A 909 15.11 31.70 -10.58
CA ARG A 909 15.98 32.81 -10.15
C ARG A 909 17.45 32.43 -10.23
N PHE A 910 17.83 31.22 -9.86
CA PHE A 910 19.22 30.77 -10.01
C PHE A 910 19.64 30.81 -11.47
N GLN A 911 18.79 30.38 -12.40
CA GLN A 911 19.09 30.47 -13.84
C GLN A 911 19.17 31.91 -14.33
N SER A 912 18.16 32.73 -14.06
CA SER A 912 18.09 34.12 -14.57
C SER A 912 19.17 35.04 -13.97
N GLU A 913 19.59 34.79 -12.72
CA GLU A 913 20.60 35.55 -12.00
C GLU A 913 22.00 34.92 -12.10
N SER A 914 22.14 33.84 -12.90
CA SER A 914 23.41 33.13 -13.16
C SER A 914 24.09 32.65 -11.86
N ILE A 915 23.32 32.17 -10.88
CA ILE A 915 23.82 31.58 -9.63
C ILE A 915 24.43 30.21 -9.93
N LYS A 916 25.65 29.99 -9.45
CA LYS A 916 26.39 28.74 -9.60
C LYS A 916 26.17 27.75 -8.45
N SER A 917 25.73 28.26 -7.31
CA SER A 917 25.32 27.46 -6.15
C SER A 917 24.17 26.51 -6.53
N LYS A 918 24.05 25.37 -5.86
CA LYS A 918 23.18 24.28 -6.28
C LYS A 918 22.17 23.91 -5.21
N MET A 919 20.90 23.73 -5.62
CA MET A 919 19.92 22.99 -4.82
C MET A 919 20.21 21.50 -4.98
N ILE A 920 20.37 20.76 -3.88
CA ILE A 920 20.85 19.38 -3.90
C ILE A 920 19.89 18.38 -3.29
N LEU A 921 19.10 18.75 -2.27
CA LEU A 921 18.15 17.86 -1.61
C LEU A 921 16.86 18.60 -1.24
N GLN A 922 15.78 17.84 -1.23
CA GLN A 922 14.49 18.21 -0.65
C GLN A 922 14.06 17.10 0.33
N VAL A 923 13.80 17.47 1.58
CA VAL A 923 13.42 16.53 2.64
C VAL A 923 12.24 17.10 3.43
N HIS A 924 11.03 16.56 3.20
CA HIS A 924 9.78 17.03 3.79
C HIS A 924 9.46 18.49 3.46
N ASP A 925 9.73 19.41 4.38
CA ASP A 925 9.54 20.87 4.28
C ASP A 925 10.88 21.65 4.23
N GLU A 926 12.00 20.93 4.06
CA GLU A 926 13.36 21.43 4.04
C GLU A 926 13.95 21.38 2.62
N LEU A 927 14.68 22.42 2.22
CA LEU A 927 15.51 22.52 1.03
C LEU A 927 16.98 22.69 1.40
N ASN A 928 17.85 21.92 0.74
CA ASN A 928 19.28 21.92 1.02
C ASN A 928 20.09 22.31 -0.19
N PHE A 929 21.15 23.08 0.05
CA PHE A 929 21.97 23.70 -1.00
C PHE A 929 23.46 23.51 -0.72
N SER A 930 24.22 23.44 -1.80
CA SER A 930 25.67 23.59 -1.83
C SER A 930 26.00 24.97 -2.37
N VAL A 931 26.52 25.87 -1.54
CA VAL A 931 26.58 27.31 -1.82
C VAL A 931 28.03 27.81 -1.84
N LEU A 932 28.38 28.53 -2.91
CA LEU A 932 29.66 29.20 -3.06
C LEU A 932 29.74 30.39 -2.04
N PRO A 933 30.84 30.59 -1.36
CA PRO A 933 31.00 31.65 -0.35
C PRO A 933 30.66 33.05 -0.88
N GLU A 934 31.00 33.34 -2.14
CA GLU A 934 30.72 34.62 -2.79
C GLU A 934 29.22 34.82 -3.13
N GLU A 935 28.43 33.76 -3.15
CA GLU A 935 27.00 33.84 -3.42
C GLU A 935 26.13 33.73 -2.15
N LYS A 936 26.74 33.57 -0.98
CA LYS A 936 26.10 33.24 0.29
C LYS A 936 24.91 34.15 0.62
N GLU A 937 25.12 35.45 0.69
CA GLU A 937 24.09 36.43 1.06
C GLU A 937 22.96 36.44 -0.02
N LYS A 938 23.37 36.33 -1.29
CA LYS A 938 22.43 36.37 -2.43
C LYS A 938 21.55 35.13 -2.43
N VAL A 939 22.13 33.96 -2.26
CA VAL A 939 21.38 32.68 -2.23
C VAL A 939 20.43 32.67 -1.03
N GLN A 940 20.90 33.01 0.18
CA GLN A 940 20.03 33.07 1.33
C GLN A 940 18.84 34.00 1.10
N LYS A 941 19.08 35.18 0.56
CA LYS A 941 18.01 36.14 0.25
C LYS A 941 17.00 35.53 -0.74
N ILE A 942 17.48 34.97 -1.85
CA ILE A 942 16.59 34.35 -2.86
C ILE A 942 15.75 33.24 -2.25
N VAL A 943 16.40 32.31 -1.54
CA VAL A 943 15.71 31.14 -1.00
C VAL A 943 14.65 31.56 0.00
N ILE A 944 14.97 32.43 0.96
CA ILE A 944 14.00 32.88 1.96
C ILE A 944 12.87 33.67 1.33
N GLU A 945 13.17 34.58 0.40
CA GLU A 945 12.13 35.35 -0.33
C GLU A 945 11.16 34.43 -1.08
N GLU A 946 11.65 33.45 -1.84
CA GLU A 946 10.79 32.57 -2.61
C GLU A 946 10.03 31.56 -1.74
N MET A 947 10.61 31.05 -0.68
CA MET A 947 9.90 30.21 0.28
C MET A 947 8.79 30.98 1.01
N GLU A 948 9.09 32.17 1.56
CA GLU A 948 8.08 32.94 2.30
C GLU A 948 6.98 33.53 1.39
N ASN A 949 7.24 33.72 0.09
CA ASN A 949 6.29 34.24 -0.88
C ASN A 949 5.72 33.18 -1.83
N ALA A 950 5.97 31.90 -1.59
CA ALA A 950 5.47 30.82 -2.44
C ALA A 950 3.94 30.82 -2.58
N TYR A 951 3.22 31.13 -1.51
CA TYR A 951 1.79 31.30 -1.49
C TYR A 951 1.34 32.36 -0.49
N ARG A 952 0.36 33.19 -0.83
CA ARG A 952 -0.17 34.24 0.04
C ARG A 952 -1.30 33.70 0.92
N MET A 953 -1.02 33.52 2.21
CA MET A 953 -1.98 33.11 3.21
C MET A 953 -2.41 34.24 4.13
N GLN A 954 -3.42 33.99 5.00
CA GLN A 954 -3.82 34.91 6.08
C GLN A 954 -2.75 35.02 7.18
N VAL A 955 -1.91 34.03 7.29
CA VAL A 955 -0.72 33.99 8.15
C VAL A 955 0.53 33.98 7.28
N PRO A 956 1.61 34.68 7.67
CA PRO A 956 2.83 34.66 6.86
C PRO A 956 3.47 33.26 6.85
N LEU A 957 3.97 32.84 5.70
CA LEU A 957 4.94 31.75 5.65
C LEU A 957 6.25 32.26 6.28
N ARG A 958 6.95 31.36 6.97
CA ARG A 958 8.28 31.62 7.55
C ARG A 958 9.20 30.46 7.22
N ALA A 959 10.41 30.81 6.81
CA ALA A 959 11.48 29.86 6.57
C ALA A 959 12.64 30.15 7.53
N ASP A 960 12.97 29.18 8.36
CA ASP A 960 14.18 29.19 9.18
C ASP A 960 15.35 28.68 8.34
N CYS A 961 16.56 29.21 8.56
CA CYS A 961 17.71 28.78 7.78
C CYS A 961 18.96 28.69 8.63
N GLY A 962 19.88 27.83 8.21
CA GLY A 962 21.18 27.65 8.85
C GLY A 962 22.30 27.34 7.86
N TRP A 963 23.51 27.49 8.34
CA TRP A 963 24.76 27.29 7.61
C TRP A 963 25.68 26.35 8.38
N GLY A 964 26.41 25.52 7.65
CA GLY A 964 27.35 24.61 8.28
C GLY A 964 28.32 23.99 7.26
N SER A 965 29.26 23.20 7.79
CA SER A 965 30.13 22.37 6.95
C SER A 965 29.47 21.08 6.47
N ASN A 966 28.30 20.75 7.04
CA ASN A 966 27.54 19.56 6.74
C ASN A 966 26.05 19.79 7.04
N TRP A 967 25.23 18.84 6.67
CA TRP A 967 23.77 18.94 6.83
C TRP A 967 23.32 19.08 8.29
N LEU A 968 23.97 18.40 9.24
CA LEU A 968 23.57 18.50 10.65
C LEU A 968 23.85 19.90 11.23
N GLU A 969 24.98 20.52 10.89
CA GLU A 969 25.33 21.85 11.37
C GLU A 969 24.44 22.94 10.78
N ALA A 970 23.95 22.71 9.54
CA ALA A 970 23.11 23.66 8.84
C ALA A 970 21.63 23.57 9.21
N HIS A 971 21.20 22.51 9.92
CA HIS A 971 19.79 22.25 10.28
C HIS A 971 19.42 22.67 11.73
#